data_8079bbaefd48c7ed896f4d90d43222ad
#
_entry.id   8079bbaefd48c7ed896f4d90d43222ad
#
_cell.length_a   1.000
_cell.length_b   1.000
_cell.length_c   1.000
_cell.angle_alpha   90.00
_cell.angle_beta   90.00
_cell.angle_gamma   90.00
#
_symmetry.space_group_name_H-M   'P 1'
#
loop_
_entity.id
_entity.type
_entity.pdbx_description
1 polymer ?
#
loop_
_entity_poly.entity_id
_entity_poly.type
_entity_poly.pdbx_seq_one_letter_code
_entity_poly.pdbx_strand_id
1 'polypeptide(L)'
;MKLSKFCNKISLILQALWCAVLYFLIEALCRHSVVEAWDYMTGKPLVFAYNTMFIFTTMLIVYLFHRRCFWRVVVSVFWLFLGIVNCILLMNRVTPFTGPDLHMLTDGIAIMQKYLPFYGVVIGCILIGIVVLGLLILLVKGPKYEQKIKYRYVIPLVIAGFVAFGGVTQLALEKRVLSNYFGNIAFAYEDYGYPYCLATTIFNTGISEPRDYSEDEINRIEKTESNLPKTKEDGKRPNILFLQLESFFDPTLVNYLDISEDPIPNFRKLMKEYSSGYYKVPSVGAGTANTEFETITGMSLHYFGPGEYPYKSILKETTCESVPYVLKNLGYSTHAVHNNEANFYGRRSVFPNLGFDTFTSEEYMADENLQNPLGWVKDSVLTDEIIKCLDSTDSPDYVYTISVQGHGDYPSEPILDNPSITVSGSPTDELNCKWEYYVNQIHEMDQFVKELTDALADYPEDVILVMYGDHLPTMGLTVEDLKNKYLFQTEYVIWDNMGLTKKDENLASYQIAAEVLDRVGIHEGTIMKYHQARRNTKNYQVDLETLQYDVLYGQRYAYGGENPFERTKMRMGLYDVTLDSIRLVSDTDWTYYIQGTNFTQSSQVKLNGEWYDTAYVSPNMLVISGTELSDFDRLAVVQRSNSSTRKALSKSFDRAVYALYDSQWKVNSR
;
A
#
# COMPACT_ATOMS: atom_id res chain seq x y z
N MET A 1 35.23 -23.55 -38.96
CA MET A 1 36.11 -22.37 -39.00
C MET A 1 35.53 -21.18 -39.78
N LYS A 2 34.99 -21.32 -41.02
CA LYS A 2 34.39 -20.18 -41.77
C LYS A 2 33.14 -19.59 -41.08
N LEU A 3 32.20 -20.42 -40.56
CA LEU A 3 30.98 -19.99 -39.89
C LEU A 3 31.28 -19.25 -38.58
N SER A 4 32.22 -19.76 -37.78
CA SER A 4 32.63 -19.10 -36.53
C SER A 4 33.26 -17.73 -36.77
N LYS A 5 34.08 -17.56 -37.80
CA LYS A 5 34.65 -16.26 -38.20
C LYS A 5 33.57 -15.28 -38.68
N PHE A 6 32.57 -15.78 -39.42
CA PHE A 6 31.45 -14.98 -39.91
C PHE A 6 30.59 -14.53 -38.74
N CYS A 7 30.17 -15.44 -37.84
CA CYS A 7 29.39 -15.09 -36.62
C CYS A 7 30.13 -14.09 -35.70
N ASN A 8 31.46 -14.19 -35.59
CA ASN A 8 32.24 -13.20 -34.86
C ASN A 8 32.21 -11.81 -35.50
N LYS A 9 32.22 -11.76 -36.85
CA LYS A 9 32.18 -10.49 -37.62
C LYS A 9 30.85 -9.76 -37.46
N ILE A 10 29.73 -10.50 -37.36
CA ILE A 10 28.37 -9.94 -37.19
C ILE A 10 27.84 -10.09 -35.76
N SER A 11 28.74 -10.31 -34.80
CA SER A 11 28.38 -10.63 -33.38
C SER A 11 27.47 -9.57 -32.72
N LEU A 12 27.65 -8.29 -33.05
CA LEU A 12 26.79 -7.21 -32.53
C LEU A 12 25.36 -7.27 -33.08
N ILE A 13 25.23 -7.57 -34.42
CA ILE A 13 23.92 -7.69 -35.07
C ILE A 13 23.18 -8.91 -34.51
N LEU A 14 23.86 -10.05 -34.39
CA LEU A 14 23.27 -11.25 -33.79
C LEU A 14 22.85 -11.02 -32.34
N GLN A 15 23.64 -10.26 -31.59
CA GLN A 15 23.29 -9.88 -30.21
C GLN A 15 22.08 -8.95 -30.16
N ALA A 16 21.96 -7.98 -31.07
CA ALA A 16 20.80 -7.10 -31.16
C ALA A 16 19.52 -7.89 -31.49
N LEU A 17 19.59 -8.80 -32.47
CA LEU A 17 18.47 -9.68 -32.80
C LEU A 17 18.09 -10.59 -31.63
N TRP A 18 19.08 -11.14 -30.94
CA TRP A 18 18.83 -11.92 -29.73
C TRP A 18 18.14 -11.11 -28.64
N CYS A 19 18.57 -9.87 -28.42
CA CYS A 19 17.94 -8.97 -27.43
C CYS A 19 16.49 -8.64 -27.80
N ALA A 20 16.19 -8.47 -29.09
CA ALA A 20 14.82 -8.25 -29.54
C ALA A 20 13.93 -9.48 -29.28
N VAL A 21 14.43 -10.70 -29.55
CA VAL A 21 13.70 -11.94 -29.23
C VAL A 21 13.53 -12.10 -27.72
N LEU A 22 14.60 -11.85 -26.96
CA LEU A 22 14.56 -11.94 -25.49
C LEU A 22 13.54 -10.96 -24.89
N TYR A 23 13.53 -9.71 -25.36
CA TYR A 23 12.57 -8.72 -24.91
C TYR A 23 11.13 -9.09 -25.28
N PHE A 24 10.92 -9.57 -26.51
CA PHE A 24 9.60 -10.06 -26.93
C PHE A 24 9.09 -11.18 -26.00
N LEU A 25 9.97 -12.13 -25.62
CA LEU A 25 9.60 -13.20 -24.67
C LEU A 25 9.26 -12.64 -23.28
N ILE A 26 10.00 -11.65 -22.83
CA ILE A 26 9.70 -10.97 -21.54
C ILE A 26 8.32 -10.29 -21.59
N GLU A 27 8.02 -9.55 -22.66
CA GLU A 27 6.72 -8.90 -22.82
C GLU A 27 5.57 -9.93 -22.94
N ALA A 28 5.80 -11.04 -23.63
CA ALA A 28 4.80 -12.12 -23.71
C ALA A 28 4.51 -12.75 -22.33
N LEU A 29 5.53 -12.88 -21.47
CA LEU A 29 5.37 -13.31 -20.09
C LEU A 29 4.62 -12.24 -19.26
N CYS A 30 5.01 -10.98 -19.37
CA CYS A 30 4.41 -9.88 -18.58
C CYS A 30 2.94 -9.62 -18.94
N ARG A 31 2.55 -9.88 -20.20
CA ARG A 31 1.18 -9.71 -20.70
C ARG A 31 0.37 -11.01 -20.67
N HIS A 32 0.95 -12.12 -20.22
CA HIS A 32 0.36 -13.47 -20.27
C HIS A 32 -0.16 -13.88 -21.66
N SER A 33 0.28 -13.18 -22.73
CA SER A 33 -0.21 -13.32 -24.09
C SER A 33 0.87 -13.02 -25.13
N VAL A 34 1.08 -13.95 -26.03
CA VAL A 34 1.98 -13.76 -27.19
C VAL A 34 1.37 -12.79 -28.21
N VAL A 35 0.04 -12.78 -28.32
CA VAL A 35 -0.69 -11.89 -29.25
C VAL A 35 -0.57 -10.45 -28.77
N GLU A 36 -0.83 -10.18 -27.50
CA GLU A 36 -0.70 -8.83 -26.93
C GLU A 36 0.75 -8.30 -26.97
N ALA A 37 1.74 -9.19 -26.79
CA ALA A 37 3.14 -8.80 -26.96
C ALA A 37 3.45 -8.42 -28.42
N TRP A 38 2.82 -9.09 -29.38
CA TRP A 38 2.93 -8.75 -30.80
C TRP A 38 2.26 -7.42 -31.11
N ASP A 39 1.06 -7.20 -30.61
CA ASP A 39 0.31 -5.95 -30.79
C ASP A 39 1.04 -4.76 -30.15
N TYR A 40 1.62 -4.96 -28.95
CA TYR A 40 2.50 -3.98 -28.33
C TYR A 40 3.73 -3.67 -29.19
N MET A 41 4.44 -4.69 -29.70
CA MET A 41 5.62 -4.50 -30.52
C MET A 41 5.30 -3.73 -31.82
N THR A 42 4.15 -4.00 -32.43
CA THR A 42 3.73 -3.36 -33.69
C THR A 42 3.08 -2.01 -33.48
N GLY A 43 2.33 -1.85 -32.39
CA GLY A 43 1.64 -0.59 -32.03
C GLY A 43 2.57 0.46 -31.44
N LYS A 44 3.62 0.04 -30.69
CA LYS A 44 4.58 0.94 -30.02
C LYS A 44 6.04 0.61 -30.41
N PRO A 45 6.41 0.65 -31.72
CA PRO A 45 7.69 0.14 -32.19
C PRO A 45 8.91 0.91 -31.65
N LEU A 46 8.78 2.20 -31.35
CA LEU A 46 9.86 3.01 -30.76
C LEU A 46 10.15 2.62 -29.32
N VAL A 47 9.12 2.35 -28.56
CA VAL A 47 9.24 1.89 -27.16
C VAL A 47 9.82 0.48 -27.13
N PHE A 48 9.35 -0.41 -28.01
CA PHE A 48 9.91 -1.76 -28.17
C PHE A 48 11.41 -1.72 -28.54
N ALA A 49 11.78 -0.88 -29.51
CA ALA A 49 13.17 -0.70 -29.90
C ALA A 49 14.04 -0.14 -28.77
N TYR A 50 13.50 0.80 -27.99
CA TYR A 50 14.18 1.35 -26.82
C TYR A 50 14.47 0.28 -25.76
N ASN A 51 13.50 -0.52 -25.36
CA ASN A 51 13.69 -1.59 -24.37
C ASN A 51 14.61 -2.70 -24.88
N THR A 52 14.53 -3.02 -26.18
CA THR A 52 15.51 -3.90 -26.83
C THR A 52 16.93 -3.35 -26.69
N MET A 53 17.11 -2.04 -26.93
CA MET A 53 18.40 -1.36 -26.78
C MET A 53 18.84 -1.29 -25.31
N PHE A 54 17.91 -1.21 -24.39
CA PHE A 54 18.20 -1.28 -22.93
C PHE A 54 18.89 -2.63 -22.62
N ILE A 55 18.25 -3.75 -22.97
CA ILE A 55 18.81 -5.09 -22.76
C ILE A 55 20.14 -5.25 -23.52
N PHE A 56 20.21 -4.76 -24.77
CA PHE A 56 21.44 -4.79 -25.56
C PHE A 56 22.60 -4.06 -24.89
N THR A 57 22.32 -2.90 -24.28
CA THR A 57 23.34 -2.10 -23.57
C THR A 57 23.88 -2.87 -22.36
N THR A 58 23.02 -3.53 -21.57
CA THR A 58 23.47 -4.40 -20.47
C THR A 58 24.31 -5.56 -20.98
N MET A 59 24.03 -6.08 -22.18
CA MET A 59 24.83 -7.16 -22.81
C MET A 59 26.17 -6.69 -23.37
N LEU A 60 26.47 -5.40 -23.51
CA LEU A 60 27.78 -4.93 -23.95
C LEU A 60 28.91 -5.35 -23.01
N ILE A 61 28.61 -5.54 -21.72
CA ILE A 61 29.58 -6.01 -20.72
C ILE A 61 30.22 -7.36 -21.10
N VAL A 62 29.51 -8.18 -21.90
CA VAL A 62 29.99 -9.48 -22.39
C VAL A 62 31.30 -9.40 -23.15
N TYR A 63 31.56 -8.28 -23.82
CA TYR A 63 32.79 -8.05 -24.60
C TYR A 63 34.03 -7.86 -23.75
N LEU A 64 33.89 -7.64 -22.45
CA LEU A 64 35.00 -7.57 -21.48
C LEU A 64 35.53 -8.96 -21.11
N PHE A 65 34.85 -10.04 -21.49
CA PHE A 65 35.18 -11.40 -21.07
C PHE A 65 35.53 -12.32 -22.24
N HIS A 66 36.41 -13.32 -21.99
CA HIS A 66 36.76 -14.34 -22.96
C HIS A 66 35.64 -15.36 -23.16
N ARG A 67 34.80 -15.62 -22.14
CA ARG A 67 33.66 -16.54 -22.21
C ARG A 67 32.37 -15.81 -22.58
N ARG A 68 32.35 -15.19 -23.74
CA ARG A 68 31.22 -14.35 -24.20
C ARG A 68 29.88 -15.08 -24.25
N CYS A 69 29.91 -16.35 -24.66
CA CYS A 69 28.68 -17.18 -24.70
C CYS A 69 28.10 -17.36 -23.29
N PHE A 70 28.93 -17.70 -22.32
CA PHE A 70 28.51 -17.82 -20.92
C PHE A 70 27.86 -16.53 -20.40
N TRP A 71 28.54 -15.40 -20.57
CA TRP A 71 28.02 -14.12 -20.09
C TRP A 71 26.74 -13.67 -20.79
N ARG A 72 26.59 -13.97 -22.10
CA ARG A 72 25.31 -13.75 -22.81
C ARG A 72 24.17 -14.55 -22.18
N VAL A 73 24.41 -15.82 -21.86
CA VAL A 73 23.40 -16.66 -21.20
C VAL A 73 23.10 -16.13 -19.79
N VAL A 74 24.13 -15.73 -19.03
CA VAL A 74 23.93 -15.14 -17.68
C VAL A 74 23.03 -13.92 -17.75
N VAL A 75 23.31 -12.95 -18.64
CA VAL A 75 22.50 -11.73 -18.77
C VAL A 75 21.10 -12.07 -19.30
N SER A 76 20.97 -13.05 -20.21
CA SER A 76 19.64 -13.49 -20.69
C SER A 76 18.82 -14.14 -19.56
N VAL A 77 19.44 -15.01 -18.78
CA VAL A 77 18.80 -15.66 -17.62
C VAL A 77 18.38 -14.61 -16.57
N PHE A 78 19.21 -13.61 -16.32
CA PHE A 78 18.87 -12.52 -15.40
C PHE A 78 17.60 -11.78 -15.86
N TRP A 79 17.53 -11.35 -17.12
CA TRP A 79 16.35 -10.65 -17.64
C TRP A 79 15.10 -11.54 -17.71
N LEU A 80 15.25 -12.81 -18.10
CA LEU A 80 14.14 -13.76 -18.09
C LEU A 80 13.65 -14.05 -16.68
N PHE A 81 14.55 -14.17 -15.72
CA PHE A 81 14.19 -14.36 -14.31
C PHE A 81 13.33 -13.19 -13.82
N LEU A 82 13.75 -11.96 -14.07
CA LEU A 82 12.96 -10.77 -13.71
C LEU A 82 11.60 -10.77 -14.41
N GLY A 83 11.52 -11.13 -15.68
CA GLY A 83 10.27 -11.26 -16.42
C GLY A 83 9.35 -12.34 -15.86
N ILE A 84 9.89 -13.49 -15.43
CA ILE A 84 9.13 -14.57 -14.78
C ILE A 84 8.61 -14.12 -13.40
N VAL A 85 9.43 -13.45 -12.62
CA VAL A 85 8.99 -12.90 -11.32
C VAL A 85 7.82 -11.93 -11.53
N ASN A 86 7.94 -11.02 -12.50
CA ASN A 86 6.86 -10.09 -12.83
C ASN A 86 5.59 -10.82 -13.31
N CYS A 87 5.75 -11.84 -14.16
CA CYS A 87 4.63 -12.67 -14.63
C CYS A 87 3.87 -13.32 -13.45
N ILE A 88 4.60 -13.94 -12.52
CA ILE A 88 4.00 -14.59 -11.33
C ILE A 88 3.29 -13.56 -10.45
N LEU A 89 3.87 -12.38 -10.26
CA LEU A 89 3.24 -11.32 -9.47
C LEU A 89 1.96 -10.80 -10.11
N LEU A 90 1.96 -10.57 -11.44
CA LEU A 90 0.79 -10.11 -12.18
C LEU A 90 -0.33 -11.15 -12.26
N MET A 91 -0.05 -12.44 -12.02
CA MET A 91 -1.09 -13.47 -11.84
C MET A 91 -1.82 -13.35 -10.49
N ASN A 92 -1.24 -12.63 -9.52
CA ASN A 92 -1.74 -12.56 -8.13
C ASN A 92 -2.02 -11.13 -7.67
N ARG A 93 -1.58 -10.12 -8.42
CA ARG A 93 -1.83 -8.70 -8.10
C ARG A 93 -1.78 -7.85 -9.37
N VAL A 94 -2.43 -6.69 -9.35
CA VAL A 94 -2.45 -5.76 -10.50
C VAL A 94 -1.12 -5.04 -10.68
N THR A 95 -0.39 -4.79 -9.61
CA THR A 95 0.87 -4.03 -9.67
C THR A 95 2.04 -4.89 -10.10
N PRO A 96 2.84 -4.46 -11.11
CA PRO A 96 4.02 -5.19 -11.56
C PRO A 96 5.15 -5.19 -10.52
N PHE A 97 6.21 -5.96 -10.79
CA PHE A 97 7.43 -5.97 -9.99
C PHE A 97 8.20 -4.65 -10.16
N THR A 98 8.48 -3.98 -9.04
CA THR A 98 9.06 -2.64 -8.99
C THR A 98 10.33 -2.57 -8.14
N GLY A 99 11.04 -1.44 -8.18
CA GLY A 99 12.21 -1.18 -7.32
C GLY A 99 11.94 -1.37 -5.82
N PRO A 100 10.84 -0.82 -5.25
CA PRO A 100 10.45 -1.06 -3.86
C PRO A 100 10.29 -2.53 -3.46
N ASP A 101 9.87 -3.41 -4.37
CA ASP A 101 9.76 -4.85 -4.09
C ASP A 101 11.13 -5.50 -3.84
N LEU A 102 12.23 -4.91 -4.35
CA LEU A 102 13.59 -5.40 -4.07
C LEU A 102 13.97 -5.27 -2.58
N HIS A 103 13.44 -4.27 -1.88
CA HIS A 103 13.67 -4.09 -0.44
C HIS A 103 12.93 -5.14 0.41
N MET A 104 11.95 -5.83 -0.17
CA MET A 104 11.19 -6.89 0.50
C MET A 104 11.79 -8.30 0.29
N LEU A 105 12.90 -8.43 -0.45
CA LEU A 105 13.53 -9.73 -0.73
C LEU A 105 14.02 -10.45 0.54
N THR A 106 14.27 -9.75 1.64
CA THR A 106 14.59 -10.37 2.95
C THR A 106 13.43 -11.19 3.51
N ASP A 107 12.19 -10.83 3.17
CA ASP A 107 10.99 -11.58 3.54
C ASP A 107 10.55 -12.57 2.44
N GLY A 108 11.37 -12.71 1.39
CA GLY A 108 11.04 -13.36 0.12
C GLY A 108 10.56 -14.80 0.23
N ILE A 109 11.05 -15.59 1.21
CA ILE A 109 10.59 -16.99 1.40
C ILE A 109 9.16 -17.02 1.93
N ALA A 110 8.81 -16.15 2.88
CA ALA A 110 7.45 -16.05 3.41
C ALA A 110 6.47 -15.50 2.37
N ILE A 111 6.92 -14.52 1.57
CA ILE A 111 6.14 -13.94 0.47
C ILE A 111 5.93 -14.97 -0.66
N MET A 112 6.94 -15.76 -0.99
CA MET A 112 6.86 -16.77 -2.03
C MET A 112 5.81 -17.85 -1.74
N GLN A 113 5.63 -18.22 -0.47
CA GLN A 113 4.59 -19.17 -0.04
C GLN A 113 3.16 -18.60 -0.18
N LYS A 114 3.00 -17.28 -0.18
CA LYS A 114 1.70 -16.62 -0.42
C LYS A 114 1.28 -16.70 -1.90
N TYR A 115 2.25 -16.66 -2.81
CA TYR A 115 2.00 -16.61 -4.26
C TYR A 115 2.15 -17.96 -4.97
N LEU A 116 2.81 -18.93 -4.35
CA LEU A 116 3.04 -20.24 -4.95
C LEU A 116 2.70 -21.36 -3.96
N PRO A 117 1.93 -22.37 -4.39
CA PRO A 117 1.73 -23.57 -3.57
C PRO A 117 3.06 -24.28 -3.34
N PHE A 118 3.17 -25.05 -2.26
CA PHE A 118 4.42 -25.72 -1.84
C PHE A 118 5.10 -26.49 -2.99
N TYR A 119 4.33 -27.23 -3.80
CA TYR A 119 4.88 -27.93 -4.97
C TYR A 119 5.45 -26.99 -6.03
N GLY A 120 4.87 -25.80 -6.21
CA GLY A 120 5.38 -24.77 -7.12
C GLY A 120 6.76 -24.24 -6.66
N VAL A 121 6.93 -24.04 -5.36
CA VAL A 121 8.23 -23.67 -4.76
C VAL A 121 9.28 -24.75 -5.02
N VAL A 122 8.94 -26.04 -4.79
CA VAL A 122 9.86 -27.16 -5.03
C VAL A 122 10.26 -27.25 -6.50
N ILE A 123 9.30 -27.14 -7.42
CA ILE A 123 9.58 -27.14 -8.86
C ILE A 123 10.49 -25.95 -9.24
N GLY A 124 10.21 -24.76 -8.70
CA GLY A 124 11.04 -23.58 -8.90
C GLY A 124 12.48 -23.79 -8.45
N CYS A 125 12.70 -24.35 -7.27
CA CYS A 125 14.04 -24.67 -6.77
C CYS A 125 14.77 -25.69 -7.67
N ILE A 126 14.08 -26.71 -8.16
CA ILE A 126 14.66 -27.70 -9.10
C ILE A 126 15.07 -27.03 -10.41
N LEU A 127 14.21 -26.17 -10.99
CA LEU A 127 14.51 -25.45 -12.22
C LEU A 127 15.70 -24.49 -12.05
N ILE A 128 15.77 -23.76 -10.93
CA ILE A 128 16.93 -22.93 -10.59
C ILE A 128 18.19 -23.79 -10.48
N GLY A 129 18.13 -24.95 -9.84
CA GLY A 129 19.24 -25.89 -9.75
C GLY A 129 19.73 -26.36 -11.13
N ILE A 130 18.82 -26.68 -12.04
CA ILE A 130 19.14 -27.07 -13.43
C ILE A 130 19.82 -25.93 -14.18
N VAL A 131 19.30 -24.71 -14.06
CA VAL A 131 19.88 -23.49 -14.68
C VAL A 131 21.29 -23.23 -14.14
N VAL A 132 21.48 -23.29 -12.83
CA VAL A 132 22.80 -23.11 -12.19
C VAL A 132 23.78 -24.19 -12.67
N LEU A 133 23.38 -25.46 -12.72
CA LEU A 133 24.20 -26.55 -13.23
C LEU A 133 24.57 -26.31 -14.70
N GLY A 134 23.61 -25.90 -15.54
CA GLY A 134 23.84 -25.55 -16.95
C GLY A 134 24.83 -24.41 -17.11
N LEU A 135 24.72 -23.36 -16.28
CA LEU A 135 25.67 -22.25 -16.23
C LEU A 135 27.06 -22.68 -15.82
N LEU A 136 27.19 -23.58 -14.83
CA LEU A 136 28.48 -24.12 -14.40
C LEU A 136 29.14 -24.96 -15.52
N ILE A 137 28.35 -25.81 -16.20
CA ILE A 137 28.82 -26.57 -17.35
C ILE A 137 29.31 -25.62 -18.46
N LEU A 138 28.52 -24.59 -18.77
CA LEU A 138 28.85 -23.60 -19.80
C LEU A 138 30.08 -22.76 -19.38
N LEU A 139 30.24 -22.48 -18.09
CA LEU A 139 31.43 -21.79 -17.55
C LEU A 139 32.69 -22.66 -17.73
N VAL A 140 32.60 -23.96 -17.49
CA VAL A 140 33.76 -24.87 -17.58
C VAL A 140 34.04 -25.28 -19.02
N LYS A 141 33.02 -25.76 -19.76
CA LYS A 141 33.12 -26.37 -21.08
C LYS A 141 32.78 -25.44 -22.26
N GLY A 142 32.19 -24.27 -21.99
CA GLY A 142 31.69 -23.34 -23.01
C GLY A 142 32.82 -22.74 -23.89
N PRO A 143 32.49 -22.28 -25.07
CA PRO A 143 33.46 -21.73 -26.02
C PRO A 143 34.12 -20.46 -25.46
N LYS A 144 35.43 -20.35 -25.68
CA LYS A 144 36.24 -19.18 -25.32
C LYS A 144 36.55 -18.34 -26.55
N TYR A 145 36.57 -17.03 -26.39
CA TYR A 145 37.11 -16.13 -27.40
C TYR A 145 38.64 -16.24 -27.40
N GLU A 146 39.23 -16.72 -28.50
CA GLU A 146 40.66 -17.10 -28.60
C GLU A 146 41.60 -15.90 -28.70
N GLN A 147 41.08 -14.75 -29.22
CA GLN A 147 41.93 -13.57 -29.42
C GLN A 147 42.12 -12.76 -28.13
N LYS A 148 43.26 -12.09 -27.99
CA LYS A 148 43.49 -11.18 -26.86
C LYS A 148 42.50 -10.02 -26.88
N ILE A 149 41.83 -9.78 -25.77
CA ILE A 149 40.94 -8.62 -25.61
C ILE A 149 41.80 -7.37 -25.48
N LYS A 150 41.60 -6.42 -26.37
CA LYS A 150 42.28 -5.12 -26.31
C LYS A 150 41.50 -4.17 -25.42
N TYR A 151 41.61 -4.35 -24.10
CA TYR A 151 40.87 -3.59 -23.09
C TYR A 151 40.90 -2.09 -23.28
N ARG A 152 42.08 -1.52 -23.72
CA ARG A 152 42.21 -0.08 -24.00
C ARG A 152 41.20 0.47 -25.03
N TYR A 153 40.60 -0.40 -25.88
CA TYR A 153 39.57 -0.03 -26.85
C TYR A 153 38.19 -0.52 -26.44
N VAL A 154 38.12 -1.72 -25.84
CA VAL A 154 36.84 -2.34 -25.50
C VAL A 154 36.17 -1.63 -24.32
N ILE A 155 36.93 -1.25 -23.27
CA ILE A 155 36.37 -0.53 -22.12
C ILE A 155 35.80 0.83 -22.53
N PRO A 156 36.52 1.72 -23.24
CA PRO A 156 35.95 2.99 -23.70
C PRO A 156 34.75 2.79 -24.64
N LEU A 157 34.75 1.75 -25.47
CA LEU A 157 33.61 1.46 -26.36
C LEU A 157 32.37 1.02 -25.59
N VAL A 158 32.53 0.19 -24.55
CA VAL A 158 31.42 -0.21 -23.67
C VAL A 158 30.89 1.01 -22.92
N ILE A 159 31.75 1.83 -22.34
CA ILE A 159 31.34 3.07 -21.66
C ILE A 159 30.63 4.01 -22.64
N ALA A 160 31.14 4.20 -23.84
CA ALA A 160 30.51 5.01 -24.87
C ALA A 160 29.11 4.48 -25.23
N GLY A 161 28.92 3.15 -25.23
CA GLY A 161 27.61 2.53 -25.41
C GLY A 161 26.61 2.91 -24.31
N PHE A 162 27.02 2.89 -23.06
CA PHE A 162 26.18 3.32 -21.93
C PHE A 162 25.88 4.83 -21.99
N VAL A 163 26.87 5.66 -22.30
CA VAL A 163 26.68 7.11 -22.45
C VAL A 163 25.72 7.41 -23.62
N ALA A 164 25.91 6.75 -24.76
CA ALA A 164 25.02 6.90 -25.91
C ALA A 164 23.58 6.47 -25.57
N PHE A 165 23.42 5.40 -24.79
CA PHE A 165 22.11 4.95 -24.33
C PHE A 165 21.47 6.00 -23.41
N GLY A 166 22.22 6.61 -22.48
CA GLY A 166 21.74 7.71 -21.67
C GLY A 166 21.25 8.90 -22.49
N GLY A 167 21.99 9.27 -23.56
CA GLY A 167 21.57 10.31 -24.50
C GLY A 167 20.28 9.95 -25.25
N VAL A 168 20.11 8.68 -25.66
CA VAL A 168 18.86 8.20 -26.28
C VAL A 168 17.71 8.22 -25.28
N THR A 169 17.94 7.88 -24.02
CA THR A 169 16.93 7.96 -22.96
C THR A 169 16.45 9.41 -22.79
N GLN A 170 17.36 10.36 -22.69
CA GLN A 170 16.99 11.77 -22.57
C GLN A 170 16.21 12.25 -23.79
N LEU A 171 16.65 11.92 -25.00
CA LEU A 171 15.92 12.24 -26.24
C LEU A 171 14.52 11.62 -26.27
N ALA A 172 14.37 10.37 -25.81
CA ALA A 172 13.07 9.69 -25.77
C ALA A 172 12.11 10.37 -24.78
N LEU A 173 12.60 10.86 -23.65
CA LEU A 173 11.84 11.65 -22.68
C LEU A 173 11.44 13.02 -23.26
N GLU A 174 12.37 13.75 -23.88
CA GLU A 174 12.10 15.05 -24.51
C GLU A 174 11.07 14.94 -25.66
N LYS A 175 11.13 13.85 -26.41
CA LYS A 175 10.17 13.58 -27.51
C LYS A 175 8.88 12.92 -27.03
N ARG A 176 8.70 12.71 -25.74
CA ARG A 176 7.53 12.06 -25.11
C ARG A 176 7.25 10.66 -25.64
N VAL A 177 8.27 9.94 -26.10
CA VAL A 177 8.22 8.51 -26.40
C VAL A 177 8.18 7.72 -25.11
N LEU A 178 8.85 8.21 -24.07
CA LEU A 178 8.85 7.72 -22.71
C LEU A 178 8.39 8.82 -21.74
N SER A 179 7.93 8.41 -20.57
CA SER A 179 7.65 9.32 -19.45
C SER A 179 8.44 8.88 -18.23
N ASN A 180 8.89 9.82 -17.42
CA ASN A 180 9.46 9.58 -16.10
C ASN A 180 8.41 9.73 -14.98
N TYR A 181 7.20 10.15 -15.31
CA TYR A 181 6.05 10.18 -14.41
C TYR A 181 5.07 9.06 -14.77
N PHE A 182 4.71 8.25 -13.80
CA PHE A 182 3.76 7.15 -13.93
C PHE A 182 2.55 7.44 -13.03
N GLY A 183 1.49 7.97 -13.61
CA GLY A 183 0.24 8.20 -12.87
C GLY A 183 -0.35 6.89 -12.32
N ASN A 184 -0.28 5.81 -13.12
CA ASN A 184 -0.55 4.44 -12.70
C ASN A 184 0.60 3.54 -13.11
N ILE A 185 1.14 2.78 -12.16
CA ILE A 185 2.31 1.94 -12.40
C ILE A 185 2.00 0.77 -13.37
N ALA A 186 0.81 0.16 -13.27
CA ALA A 186 0.42 -0.94 -14.15
C ALA A 186 0.32 -0.46 -15.61
N PHE A 187 -0.40 0.63 -15.84
CA PHE A 187 -0.51 1.24 -17.17
C PHE A 187 0.84 1.71 -17.73
N ALA A 188 1.71 2.23 -16.86
CA ALA A 188 3.05 2.62 -17.29
C ALA A 188 3.87 1.43 -17.82
N TYR A 189 3.76 0.25 -17.21
CA TYR A 189 4.43 -0.95 -17.67
C TYR A 189 3.84 -1.46 -18.99
N GLU A 190 2.54 -1.33 -19.20
CA GLU A 190 1.89 -1.64 -20.48
C GLU A 190 2.31 -0.66 -21.58
N ASP A 191 2.45 0.62 -21.23
CA ASP A 191 2.79 1.68 -22.18
C ASP A 191 4.27 1.72 -22.54
N TYR A 192 5.16 1.64 -21.55
CA TYR A 192 6.60 1.91 -21.70
C TYR A 192 7.48 0.65 -21.61
N GLY A 193 6.90 -0.50 -21.29
CA GLY A 193 7.57 -1.80 -21.26
C GLY A 193 8.37 -2.06 -19.97
N TYR A 194 8.49 -3.34 -19.64
CA TYR A 194 9.01 -3.83 -18.38
C TYR A 194 10.44 -3.35 -18.02
N PRO A 195 11.48 -3.46 -18.90
CA PRO A 195 12.85 -3.09 -18.52
C PRO A 195 13.02 -1.61 -18.18
N TYR A 196 12.36 -0.72 -18.96
CA TYR A 196 12.40 0.71 -18.71
C TYR A 196 11.74 1.06 -17.37
N CYS A 197 10.51 0.58 -17.18
CA CYS A 197 9.74 0.91 -15.98
C CYS A 197 10.40 0.37 -14.71
N LEU A 198 10.89 -0.88 -14.73
CA LEU A 198 11.63 -1.43 -13.60
C LEU A 198 12.88 -0.59 -13.27
N ALA A 199 13.68 -0.23 -14.27
CA ALA A 199 14.86 0.60 -14.04
C ALA A 199 14.47 1.98 -13.48
N THR A 200 13.41 2.59 -14.01
CA THR A 200 12.92 3.89 -13.54
C THR A 200 12.49 3.82 -12.08
N THR A 201 11.77 2.78 -11.67
CA THR A 201 11.36 2.59 -10.26
C THR A 201 12.53 2.25 -9.32
N ILE A 202 13.66 1.76 -9.84
CA ILE A 202 14.88 1.50 -9.04
C ILE A 202 15.72 2.77 -8.86
N PHE A 203 15.86 3.57 -9.92
CA PHE A 203 16.82 4.68 -9.94
C PHE A 203 16.20 6.04 -9.66
N ASN A 204 14.88 6.21 -9.87
CA ASN A 204 14.17 7.43 -9.54
C ASN A 204 13.31 7.16 -8.30
N THR A 205 13.89 7.35 -7.12
CA THR A 205 13.20 7.21 -5.82
C THR A 205 13.25 8.54 -5.08
N GLY A 206 12.25 8.76 -4.24
CA GLY A 206 12.13 10.00 -3.48
C GLY A 206 11.79 11.22 -4.34
N ILE A 207 11.97 12.39 -3.76
CA ILE A 207 11.76 13.68 -4.40
C ILE A 207 13.11 14.26 -4.78
N SER A 208 13.27 14.66 -6.03
CA SER A 208 14.50 15.34 -6.48
C SER A 208 14.59 16.74 -5.89
N GLU A 209 15.81 17.18 -5.56
CA GLU A 209 16.03 18.55 -5.06
C GLU A 209 15.58 19.59 -6.08
N PRO A 210 14.62 20.48 -5.71
CA PRO A 210 14.18 21.57 -6.57
C PRO A 210 15.33 22.56 -6.86
N ARG A 211 15.35 23.11 -8.08
CA ARG A 211 16.48 23.96 -8.54
C ARG A 211 16.74 25.19 -7.69
N ASP A 212 15.68 25.79 -7.16
CA ASP A 212 15.74 27.03 -6.37
C ASP A 212 15.65 26.76 -4.87
N TYR A 213 15.85 25.50 -4.43
CA TYR A 213 15.77 25.11 -3.03
C TYR A 213 16.82 25.84 -2.19
N SER A 214 16.37 26.59 -1.20
CA SER A 214 17.20 27.34 -0.25
C SER A 214 16.39 27.75 0.99
N GLU A 215 17.08 28.13 2.07
CA GLU A 215 16.44 28.65 3.27
C GLU A 215 15.61 29.92 2.98
N ASP A 216 16.12 30.82 2.13
CA ASP A 216 15.40 32.03 1.74
C ASP A 216 14.09 31.70 1.00
N GLU A 217 14.09 30.66 0.17
CA GLU A 217 12.89 30.25 -0.56
C GLU A 217 11.85 29.62 0.39
N ILE A 218 12.25 28.80 1.33
CA ILE A 218 11.35 28.25 2.38
C ILE A 218 10.78 29.37 3.23
N ASN A 219 11.59 30.31 3.69
CA ASN A 219 11.14 31.49 4.44
C ASN A 219 10.15 32.35 3.64
N ARG A 220 10.34 32.47 2.32
CA ARG A 220 9.40 33.16 1.42
C ARG A 220 8.03 32.45 1.39
N ILE A 221 8.03 31.13 1.31
CA ILE A 221 6.81 30.33 1.30
C ILE A 221 6.07 30.51 2.62
N GLU A 222 6.72 30.33 3.77
CA GLU A 222 6.13 30.42 5.11
C GLU A 222 5.62 31.83 5.45
N LYS A 223 6.32 32.89 5.01
CA LYS A 223 5.89 34.28 5.27
C LYS A 223 4.48 34.58 4.78
N THR A 224 4.01 33.88 3.77
CA THR A 224 2.68 34.06 3.21
C THR A 224 1.58 33.42 4.08
N GLU A 225 1.95 32.43 4.90
CA GLU A 225 1.05 31.75 5.84
C GLU A 225 0.73 32.60 7.07
N SER A 226 1.54 33.63 7.34
CA SER A 226 1.36 34.52 8.47
C SER A 226 0.07 35.35 8.44
N ASN A 227 -0.67 35.32 7.32
CA ASN A 227 -1.96 36.02 7.18
C ASN A 227 -3.17 35.17 7.59
N LEU A 228 -2.98 33.90 7.93
CA LEU A 228 -4.07 33.05 8.43
C LEU A 228 -4.55 33.51 9.81
N PRO A 229 -5.82 33.29 10.14
CA PRO A 229 -6.31 33.49 11.50
C PRO A 229 -5.49 32.64 12.48
N LYS A 230 -5.38 33.09 13.72
CA LYS A 230 -4.81 32.25 14.75
C LYS A 230 -5.80 31.14 15.15
N THR A 231 -5.29 29.96 15.40
CA THR A 231 -6.09 28.87 15.99
C THR A 231 -6.74 29.36 17.29
N LYS A 232 -8.04 29.13 17.44
CA LYS A 232 -8.77 29.53 18.65
C LYS A 232 -8.25 28.74 19.84
N GLU A 233 -7.76 29.43 20.86
CA GLU A 233 -7.26 28.81 22.10
C GLU A 233 -8.41 28.42 23.04
N ASP A 234 -9.53 29.16 23.00
CA ASP A 234 -10.68 28.99 23.90
C ASP A 234 -11.84 28.31 23.16
N GLY A 235 -12.24 27.14 23.61
CA GLY A 235 -13.42 26.42 23.14
C GLY A 235 -13.26 24.90 23.15
N LYS A 236 -14.38 24.19 23.24
CA LYS A 236 -14.41 22.73 23.04
C LYS A 236 -14.10 22.47 21.56
N ARG A 237 -13.05 21.69 21.28
CA ARG A 237 -12.70 21.28 19.93
C ARG A 237 -13.50 20.04 19.54
N PRO A 238 -13.98 19.92 18.30
CA PRO A 238 -14.70 18.75 17.85
C PRO A 238 -13.75 17.53 17.69
N ASN A 239 -14.31 16.35 17.78
CA ASN A 239 -13.66 15.13 17.29
C ASN A 239 -13.57 15.20 15.77
N ILE A 240 -12.43 14.80 15.22
CA ILE A 240 -12.14 14.85 13.78
C ILE A 240 -11.93 13.44 13.27
N LEU A 241 -12.85 12.97 12.40
CA LEU A 241 -12.86 11.63 11.88
C LEU A 241 -12.62 11.62 10.37
N PHE A 242 -11.76 10.72 9.91
CA PHE A 242 -11.55 10.43 8.50
C PHE A 242 -11.88 8.98 8.24
N LEU A 243 -12.74 8.72 7.27
CA LEU A 243 -13.13 7.39 6.80
C LEU A 243 -12.74 7.23 5.33
N GLN A 244 -11.68 6.50 5.11
CA GLN A 244 -11.24 6.07 3.78
C GLN A 244 -11.93 4.78 3.39
N LEU A 245 -12.80 4.84 2.39
CA LEU A 245 -13.61 3.73 1.88
C LEU A 245 -12.86 3.04 0.74
N GLU A 246 -12.51 1.77 0.95
CA GLU A 246 -11.77 0.95 -0.02
C GLU A 246 -12.51 0.81 -1.35
N SER A 247 -11.89 1.25 -2.43
CA SER A 247 -12.41 1.16 -3.80
C SER A 247 -13.81 1.78 -3.98
N PHE A 248 -14.25 2.69 -3.09
CA PHE A 248 -15.59 3.26 -3.12
C PHE A 248 -15.71 4.29 -4.25
N PHE A 249 -16.53 3.95 -5.23
CA PHE A 249 -16.73 4.72 -6.45
C PHE A 249 -18.20 4.60 -6.90
N ASP A 250 -18.76 5.66 -7.48
CA ASP A 250 -20.11 5.61 -8.03
C ASP A 250 -20.15 4.82 -9.35
N PRO A 251 -20.61 3.55 -9.36
CA PRO A 251 -20.60 2.73 -10.56
C PRO A 251 -21.58 3.22 -11.63
N THR A 252 -22.50 4.11 -11.29
CA THR A 252 -23.39 4.74 -12.30
C THR A 252 -22.65 5.66 -13.26
N LEU A 253 -21.39 5.99 -12.96
CA LEU A 253 -20.49 6.75 -13.86
C LEU A 253 -19.92 5.89 -14.99
N VAL A 254 -20.04 4.57 -14.92
CA VAL A 254 -19.60 3.68 -16.00
C VAL A 254 -20.65 3.68 -17.14
N ASN A 255 -20.18 3.90 -18.36
CA ASN A 255 -21.05 4.16 -19.52
C ASN A 255 -21.89 2.96 -19.95
N TYR A 256 -21.37 1.76 -19.78
CA TYR A 256 -21.94 0.52 -20.31
C TYR A 256 -22.77 -0.26 -19.27
N LEU A 257 -22.75 0.15 -17.98
CA LEU A 257 -23.49 -0.58 -16.95
C LEU A 257 -24.95 -0.17 -16.90
N ASP A 258 -25.81 -1.19 -16.85
CA ASP A 258 -27.21 -1.10 -16.46
C ASP A 258 -27.36 -1.70 -15.06
N ILE A 259 -27.68 -0.85 -14.08
CA ILE A 259 -27.78 -1.19 -12.65
C ILE A 259 -29.23 -1.05 -12.23
N SER A 260 -29.80 -2.10 -11.61
CA SER A 260 -31.25 -2.16 -11.31
C SER A 260 -31.74 -1.14 -10.29
N GLU A 261 -30.89 -0.75 -9.34
CA GLU A 261 -31.19 0.21 -8.27
C GLU A 261 -29.99 1.11 -7.97
N ASP A 262 -30.21 2.25 -7.31
CA ASP A 262 -29.11 3.13 -6.89
C ASP A 262 -28.21 2.40 -5.87
N PRO A 263 -26.92 2.18 -6.17
CA PRO A 263 -26.02 1.44 -5.28
C PRO A 263 -25.60 2.22 -4.04
N ILE A 264 -25.62 3.56 -4.06
CA ILE A 264 -25.13 4.43 -2.99
C ILE A 264 -26.14 5.53 -2.58
N PRO A 265 -27.39 5.17 -2.28
CA PRO A 265 -28.46 6.16 -2.02
C PRO A 265 -28.17 7.03 -0.78
N ASN A 266 -27.56 6.49 0.28
CA ASN A 266 -27.26 7.21 1.50
C ASN A 266 -26.11 8.20 1.30
N PHE A 267 -24.99 7.77 0.71
CA PHE A 267 -23.87 8.65 0.38
C PHE A 267 -24.31 9.79 -0.55
N ARG A 268 -25.12 9.48 -1.54
CA ARG A 268 -25.69 10.47 -2.48
C ARG A 268 -26.64 11.47 -1.81
N LYS A 269 -27.37 11.02 -0.77
CA LYS A 269 -28.17 11.92 0.09
C LYS A 269 -27.26 12.85 0.87
N LEU A 270 -26.21 12.31 1.50
CA LEU A 270 -25.24 13.12 2.25
C LEU A 270 -24.53 14.14 1.37
N MET A 271 -24.18 13.82 0.13
CA MET A 271 -23.62 14.78 -0.83
C MET A 271 -24.55 15.96 -1.11
N LYS A 272 -25.86 15.77 -1.07
CA LYS A 272 -26.85 16.85 -1.27
C LYS A 272 -26.99 17.73 -0.03
N GLU A 273 -26.90 17.14 1.16
CA GLU A 273 -27.16 17.82 2.43
C GLU A 273 -25.89 18.47 3.02
N TYR A 274 -24.74 17.85 2.84
CA TYR A 274 -23.46 18.26 3.40
C TYR A 274 -22.45 18.73 2.33
N SER A 275 -21.33 19.26 2.77
CA SER A 275 -20.25 19.69 1.88
C SER A 275 -19.63 18.49 1.16
N SER A 276 -19.53 18.60 -0.15
CA SER A 276 -19.07 17.49 -0.99
C SER A 276 -18.40 17.98 -2.27
N GLY A 277 -17.83 17.06 -3.00
CA GLY A 277 -17.24 17.32 -4.30
C GLY A 277 -16.48 16.13 -4.84
N TYR A 278 -15.81 16.34 -5.95
CA TYR A 278 -14.90 15.37 -6.49
C TYR A 278 -13.59 15.35 -5.70
N TYR A 279 -13.08 14.16 -5.51
CA TYR A 279 -11.85 13.86 -4.78
C TYR A 279 -10.80 13.30 -5.73
N LYS A 280 -9.78 14.10 -6.03
CA LYS A 280 -8.69 13.66 -6.88
C LYS A 280 -7.75 12.77 -6.09
N VAL A 281 -7.61 11.53 -6.53
CA VAL A 281 -6.80 10.49 -5.89
C VAL A 281 -5.52 10.20 -6.67
N PRO A 282 -4.43 9.75 -6.00
CA PRO A 282 -3.14 9.52 -6.67
C PRO A 282 -3.07 8.18 -7.41
N SER A 283 -4.03 7.29 -7.22
CA SER A 283 -3.97 5.90 -7.69
C SER A 283 -5.28 5.45 -8.33
N VAL A 284 -5.23 4.38 -9.15
CA VAL A 284 -6.37 3.74 -9.81
C VAL A 284 -6.23 2.23 -9.68
N GLY A 285 -7.30 1.55 -9.28
CA GLY A 285 -7.38 0.10 -9.19
C GLY A 285 -6.54 -0.55 -8.09
N ALA A 286 -5.69 0.22 -7.40
CA ALA A 286 -4.89 -0.19 -6.26
C ALA A 286 -4.16 1.02 -5.69
N GLY A 287 -3.59 0.89 -4.48
CA GLY A 287 -2.74 1.93 -3.91
C GLY A 287 -3.36 2.70 -2.76
N THR A 288 -4.20 2.04 -1.97
CA THR A 288 -4.85 2.56 -0.75
C THR A 288 -3.91 3.39 0.12
N ALA A 289 -2.69 2.87 0.41
CA ALA A 289 -1.67 3.56 1.20
C ALA A 289 -1.15 4.87 0.56
N ASN A 290 -1.32 5.06 -0.74
CA ASN A 290 -0.93 6.28 -1.42
C ASN A 290 -1.92 7.40 -1.15
N THR A 291 -3.22 7.09 -1.14
CA THR A 291 -4.28 8.03 -0.73
C THR A 291 -4.21 8.35 0.76
N GLU A 292 -3.91 7.35 1.62
CA GLU A 292 -3.62 7.57 3.05
C GLU A 292 -2.48 8.57 3.24
N PHE A 293 -1.36 8.37 2.52
CA PHE A 293 -0.21 9.27 2.60
C PHE A 293 -0.59 10.72 2.28
N GLU A 294 -1.26 10.95 1.14
CA GLU A 294 -1.66 12.29 0.75
C GLU A 294 -2.64 12.93 1.75
N THR A 295 -3.62 12.16 2.22
CA THR A 295 -4.63 12.66 3.16
C THR A 295 -4.05 12.97 4.54
N ILE A 296 -3.21 12.09 5.08
CA ILE A 296 -2.66 12.21 6.44
C ILE A 296 -1.57 13.29 6.50
N THR A 297 -0.76 13.44 5.43
CA THR A 297 0.38 14.36 5.47
C THR A 297 0.14 15.68 4.77
N GLY A 298 -0.85 15.76 3.87
CA GLY A 298 -1.04 16.89 2.97
C GLY A 298 0.02 16.96 1.87
N MET A 299 0.89 15.98 1.72
CA MET A 299 1.95 15.94 0.72
C MET A 299 1.50 15.18 -0.53
N SER A 300 1.93 15.62 -1.71
CA SER A 300 1.52 14.98 -2.96
C SER A 300 2.51 13.94 -3.46
N LEU A 301 2.00 12.78 -3.89
CA LEU A 301 2.77 11.75 -4.59
C LEU A 301 3.28 12.16 -5.96
N HIS A 302 2.73 13.25 -6.51
CA HIS A 302 3.14 13.75 -7.82
C HIS A 302 4.65 14.02 -7.94
N TYR A 303 5.30 14.37 -6.85
CA TYR A 303 6.74 14.74 -6.83
C TYR A 303 7.66 13.55 -6.54
N PHE A 304 7.12 12.41 -6.11
CA PHE A 304 7.89 11.20 -5.86
C PHE A 304 8.29 10.48 -7.14
N GLY A 305 9.26 9.60 -7.03
CA GLY A 305 9.63 8.68 -8.08
C GLY A 305 8.45 7.80 -8.55
N PRO A 306 8.49 7.37 -9.83
CA PRO A 306 7.38 6.64 -10.42
C PRO A 306 7.06 5.35 -9.67
N GLY A 307 5.78 5.20 -9.28
CA GLY A 307 5.28 4.01 -8.57
C GLY A 307 5.81 3.85 -7.16
N GLU A 308 6.33 4.91 -6.56
CA GLU A 308 6.78 4.89 -5.18
C GLU A 308 5.60 4.84 -4.21
N TYR A 309 5.79 4.08 -3.15
CA TYR A 309 4.93 4.05 -1.98
C TYR A 309 5.72 4.60 -0.80
N PRO A 310 5.44 5.82 -0.32
CA PRO A 310 6.13 6.39 0.84
C PRO A 310 6.10 5.48 2.08
N TYR A 311 5.04 4.70 2.24
CA TYR A 311 4.91 3.67 3.28
C TYR A 311 5.93 2.53 3.16
N LYS A 312 6.47 2.29 1.96
CA LYS A 312 7.49 1.26 1.70
C LYS A 312 8.91 1.82 1.63
N SER A 313 9.06 3.15 1.58
CA SER A 313 10.33 3.87 1.48
C SER A 313 10.52 4.82 2.67
N ILE A 314 10.44 6.12 2.45
CA ILE A 314 10.84 7.16 3.40
C ILE A 314 10.14 7.07 4.77
N LEU A 315 8.86 6.72 4.83
CA LEU A 315 8.10 6.66 6.09
C LEU A 315 8.42 5.43 6.96
N LYS A 316 9.20 4.48 6.47
CA LYS A 316 9.78 3.42 7.31
C LYS A 316 10.97 3.93 8.12
N GLU A 317 11.65 4.95 7.63
CA GLU A 317 12.96 5.40 8.12
C GLU A 317 12.86 6.71 8.91
N THR A 318 11.90 7.59 8.57
CA THR A 318 11.78 8.90 9.20
C THR A 318 10.35 9.25 9.55
N THR A 319 10.21 10.16 10.52
CA THR A 319 8.98 10.86 10.85
C THR A 319 8.85 12.11 9.97
N CYS A 320 7.62 12.57 9.76
CA CYS A 320 7.35 13.83 9.08
C CYS A 320 6.09 14.48 9.64
N GLU A 321 5.85 15.76 9.30
CA GLU A 321 4.60 16.42 9.63
C GLU A 321 3.39 15.62 9.10
N SER A 322 2.36 15.56 9.91
CA SER A 322 1.11 14.87 9.61
C SER A 322 -0.03 15.46 10.43
N VAL A 323 -1.27 15.21 10.05
CA VAL A 323 -2.46 15.62 10.81
C VAL A 323 -2.40 15.14 12.28
N PRO A 324 -2.06 13.86 12.58
CA PRO A 324 -1.87 13.43 13.96
C PRO A 324 -0.91 14.29 14.75
N TYR A 325 0.27 14.61 14.25
CA TYR A 325 1.23 15.46 14.98
C TYR A 325 0.71 16.87 15.20
N VAL A 326 0.06 17.47 14.18
CA VAL A 326 -0.54 18.80 14.29
C VAL A 326 -1.59 18.81 15.41
N LEU A 327 -2.48 17.84 15.43
CA LEU A 327 -3.58 17.75 16.39
C LEU A 327 -3.10 17.37 17.80
N LYS A 328 -2.09 16.53 17.95
CA LYS A 328 -1.48 16.21 19.26
C LYS A 328 -0.92 17.45 19.93
N ASN A 329 -0.33 18.38 19.21
CA ASN A 329 0.14 19.65 19.76
C ASN A 329 -1.00 20.51 20.30
N LEU A 330 -2.25 20.22 19.89
CA LEU A 330 -3.48 20.85 20.38
C LEU A 330 -4.21 20.01 21.44
N GLY A 331 -3.63 18.89 21.86
CA GLY A 331 -4.17 18.05 22.93
C GLY A 331 -5.13 16.94 22.48
N TYR A 332 -5.16 16.61 21.17
CA TYR A 332 -5.93 15.46 20.68
C TYR A 332 -5.23 14.13 20.98
N SER A 333 -6.03 13.11 21.23
CA SER A 333 -5.59 11.71 21.10
C SER A 333 -5.75 11.25 19.65
N THR A 334 -4.89 10.34 19.19
CA THR A 334 -4.82 9.97 17.76
C THR A 334 -4.91 8.48 17.55
N HIS A 335 -5.92 8.04 16.81
CA HIS A 335 -6.29 6.66 16.61
C HIS A 335 -6.32 6.30 15.15
N ALA A 336 -5.72 5.15 14.79
CA ALA A 336 -5.91 4.53 13.49
C ALA A 336 -6.74 3.25 13.65
N VAL A 337 -7.66 3.00 12.72
CA VAL A 337 -8.55 1.82 12.70
C VAL A 337 -8.54 1.21 11.30
N HIS A 338 -8.43 -0.12 11.20
CA HIS A 338 -8.48 -0.81 9.93
C HIS A 338 -8.97 -2.25 10.09
N ASN A 339 -10.06 -2.61 9.43
CA ASN A 339 -10.62 -3.96 9.45
C ASN A 339 -9.87 -4.95 8.54
N ASN A 340 -8.53 -4.85 8.53
CA ASN A 340 -7.63 -5.78 7.85
C ASN A 340 -6.35 -5.94 8.68
N GLU A 341 -5.44 -6.85 8.25
CA GLU A 341 -4.20 -7.20 8.95
C GLU A 341 -3.30 -5.99 9.26
N ALA A 342 -2.78 -5.93 10.48
CA ALA A 342 -1.89 -4.87 10.97
C ALA A 342 -0.66 -4.60 10.09
N ASN A 343 -0.14 -5.62 9.43
CA ASN A 343 1.08 -5.53 8.64
C ASN A 343 0.84 -5.16 7.17
N PHE A 344 -0.43 -5.09 6.72
CA PHE A 344 -0.74 -4.72 5.35
C PHE A 344 -0.21 -3.33 5.03
N TYR A 345 0.50 -3.14 3.91
CA TYR A 345 1.30 -1.95 3.57
C TYR A 345 2.38 -1.54 4.60
N GLY A 346 2.59 -2.33 5.67
CA GLY A 346 3.54 -1.98 6.73
C GLY A 346 3.02 -0.93 7.72
N ARG A 347 1.70 -0.72 7.82
CA ARG A 347 1.06 0.31 8.66
C ARG A 347 1.53 0.29 10.10
N ARG A 348 1.67 -0.90 10.70
CA ARG A 348 2.23 -1.06 12.05
C ARG A 348 3.58 -0.35 12.25
N SER A 349 4.40 -0.27 11.21
CA SER A 349 5.72 0.37 11.27
C SER A 349 5.67 1.85 10.90
N VAL A 350 4.71 2.25 10.06
CA VAL A 350 4.59 3.60 9.49
C VAL A 350 3.76 4.51 10.39
N PHE A 351 2.65 4.05 10.95
CA PHE A 351 1.76 4.88 11.75
C PHE A 351 2.42 5.52 12.98
N PRO A 352 3.37 4.85 13.68
CA PRO A 352 4.15 5.53 14.72
C PRO A 352 4.98 6.70 14.21
N ASN A 353 5.44 6.65 12.93
CA ASN A 353 6.19 7.73 12.31
C ASN A 353 5.28 8.87 11.82
N LEU A 354 3.98 8.60 11.69
CA LEU A 354 2.95 9.59 11.37
C LEU A 354 2.25 10.15 12.62
N GLY A 355 2.67 9.75 13.83
CA GLY A 355 2.19 10.35 15.06
C GLY A 355 0.98 9.70 15.75
N PHE A 356 0.49 8.55 15.26
CA PHE A 356 -0.62 7.84 15.91
C PHE A 356 -0.25 7.29 17.29
N ASP A 357 -1.20 7.34 18.23
CA ASP A 357 -1.07 6.80 19.58
C ASP A 357 -1.55 5.36 19.68
N THR A 358 -2.59 5.00 18.91
CA THR A 358 -3.11 3.63 18.84
C THR A 358 -3.38 3.20 17.41
N PHE A 359 -3.32 1.89 17.17
CA PHE A 359 -3.74 1.27 15.93
C PHE A 359 -4.54 -0.01 16.21
N THR A 360 -5.84 0.03 15.90
CA THR A 360 -6.75 -1.11 15.98
C THR A 360 -6.86 -1.74 14.60
N SER A 361 -6.28 -2.92 14.42
CA SER A 361 -6.40 -3.74 13.22
C SER A 361 -7.39 -4.88 13.43
N GLU A 362 -7.74 -5.63 12.37
CA GLU A 362 -8.73 -6.74 12.48
C GLU A 362 -8.42 -7.69 13.63
N GLU A 363 -7.14 -7.95 13.92
CA GLU A 363 -6.73 -8.86 14.99
C GLU A 363 -7.13 -8.37 16.40
N TYR A 364 -7.53 -7.11 16.52
CA TYR A 364 -8.00 -6.51 17.76
C TYR A 364 -9.53 -6.26 17.79
N MET A 365 -10.25 -6.65 16.74
CA MET A 365 -11.70 -6.51 16.64
C MET A 365 -12.41 -7.78 17.13
N ALA A 366 -13.51 -7.61 17.85
CA ALA A 366 -14.27 -8.75 18.38
C ALA A 366 -15.00 -9.54 17.29
N ASP A 367 -15.45 -8.85 16.25
CA ASP A 367 -16.31 -9.38 15.19
C ASP A 367 -15.54 -9.61 13.87
N GLU A 368 -14.25 -9.94 13.93
CA GLU A 368 -13.42 -10.24 12.76
C GLU A 368 -13.96 -11.36 11.85
N ASN A 369 -14.91 -12.15 12.35
CA ASN A 369 -15.59 -13.21 11.56
C ASN A 369 -16.73 -12.70 10.67
N LEU A 370 -17.13 -11.46 10.80
CA LEU A 370 -18.15 -10.89 9.93
C LEU A 370 -17.52 -10.58 8.57
N GLN A 371 -17.42 -11.58 7.72
CA GLN A 371 -16.74 -11.51 6.43
C GLN A 371 -17.72 -11.54 5.26
N ASN A 372 -17.31 -10.94 4.15
CA ASN A 372 -17.98 -11.07 2.88
C ASN A 372 -17.59 -12.41 2.20
N PRO A 373 -18.24 -12.79 1.07
CA PRO A 373 -17.95 -14.06 0.39
C PRO A 373 -16.48 -14.26 -0.06
N LEU A 374 -15.69 -13.20 -0.17
CA LEU A 374 -14.27 -13.28 -0.49
C LEU A 374 -13.36 -13.32 0.77
N GLY A 375 -13.95 -13.30 1.97
CA GLY A 375 -13.21 -13.36 3.22
C GLY A 375 -12.70 -12.02 3.75
N TRP A 376 -13.12 -10.88 3.15
CA TRP A 376 -12.82 -9.56 3.71
C TRP A 376 -13.79 -9.25 4.86
N VAL A 377 -13.25 -8.69 5.93
CA VAL A 377 -14.07 -8.24 7.07
C VAL A 377 -14.99 -7.11 6.62
N LYS A 378 -16.28 -7.21 6.93
CA LYS A 378 -17.30 -6.21 6.55
C LYS A 378 -17.06 -4.89 7.28
N ASP A 379 -17.36 -3.78 6.61
CA ASP A 379 -17.11 -2.44 7.14
C ASP A 379 -18.06 -2.06 8.29
N SER A 380 -19.20 -2.75 8.44
CA SER A 380 -20.13 -2.53 9.56
C SER A 380 -19.49 -2.70 10.95
N VAL A 381 -18.40 -3.48 11.09
CA VAL A 381 -17.66 -3.60 12.36
C VAL A 381 -16.99 -2.29 12.77
N LEU A 382 -16.75 -1.38 11.83
CA LEU A 382 -16.01 -0.15 12.05
C LEU A 382 -16.82 0.88 12.85
N THR A 383 -18.15 0.85 12.82
CA THR A 383 -19.00 1.76 13.62
C THR A 383 -18.65 1.65 15.11
N ASP A 384 -18.69 0.45 15.65
CA ASP A 384 -18.39 0.20 17.07
C ASP A 384 -16.93 0.54 17.41
N GLU A 385 -15.99 0.24 16.52
CA GLU A 385 -14.58 0.52 16.76
C GLU A 385 -14.28 2.04 16.75
N ILE A 386 -14.96 2.82 15.90
CA ILE A 386 -14.87 4.28 15.91
C ILE A 386 -15.44 4.86 17.22
N ILE A 387 -16.64 4.41 17.63
CA ILE A 387 -17.24 4.86 18.89
C ILE A 387 -16.36 4.50 20.09
N LYS A 388 -15.77 3.28 20.11
CA LYS A 388 -14.81 2.90 21.15
C LYS A 388 -13.59 3.83 21.21
N CYS A 389 -13.10 4.32 20.05
CA CYS A 389 -12.03 5.32 20.05
C CYS A 389 -12.46 6.60 20.74
N LEU A 390 -13.62 7.13 20.38
CA LEU A 390 -14.17 8.36 20.98
C LEU A 390 -14.45 8.23 22.48
N ASP A 391 -14.84 7.04 22.94
CA ASP A 391 -15.11 6.76 24.35
C ASP A 391 -13.85 6.45 25.17
N SER A 392 -12.70 6.30 24.51
CA SER A 392 -11.45 5.84 25.16
C SER A 392 -10.68 6.92 25.86
N THR A 393 -10.97 8.20 25.57
CA THR A 393 -10.24 9.35 26.13
C THR A 393 -11.20 10.49 26.54
N ASP A 394 -10.72 11.39 27.42
CA ASP A 394 -11.45 12.60 27.81
C ASP A 394 -11.07 13.81 26.92
N SER A 395 -10.08 13.65 26.04
CA SER A 395 -9.61 14.67 25.09
C SER A 395 -10.38 14.56 23.78
N PRO A 396 -10.40 15.62 22.96
CA PRO A 396 -10.89 15.46 21.60
C PRO A 396 -10.04 14.43 20.83
N ASP A 397 -10.66 13.67 19.95
CA ASP A 397 -10.03 12.56 19.22
C ASP A 397 -9.87 12.84 17.73
N TYR A 398 -8.76 12.39 17.21
CA TYR A 398 -8.56 12.21 15.77
C TYR A 398 -8.59 10.73 15.45
N VAL A 399 -9.57 10.30 14.65
CA VAL A 399 -9.73 8.90 14.26
C VAL A 399 -9.58 8.79 12.75
N TYR A 400 -8.58 8.04 12.29
CA TYR A 400 -8.37 7.72 10.88
C TYR A 400 -8.73 6.27 10.62
N THR A 401 -9.85 6.06 9.94
CA THR A 401 -10.39 4.73 9.67
C THR A 401 -10.22 4.36 8.21
N ILE A 402 -9.79 3.13 7.96
CA ILE A 402 -9.59 2.57 6.62
C ILE A 402 -10.46 1.32 6.51
N SER A 403 -11.33 1.26 5.52
CA SER A 403 -12.16 0.09 5.23
C SER A 403 -11.46 -0.92 4.32
N VAL A 404 -12.02 -2.13 4.17
CA VAL A 404 -11.46 -3.17 3.30
C VAL A 404 -12.52 -3.90 2.48
N GLN A 405 -13.79 -3.79 2.79
CA GLN A 405 -14.85 -4.63 2.20
C GLN A 405 -14.92 -4.54 0.67
N GLY A 406 -14.66 -3.36 0.11
CA GLY A 406 -14.65 -3.10 -1.33
C GLY A 406 -13.41 -3.60 -2.08
N HIS A 407 -12.46 -4.26 -1.40
CA HIS A 407 -11.18 -4.68 -1.98
C HIS A 407 -11.31 -5.63 -3.16
N GLY A 408 -10.41 -5.51 -4.13
CA GLY A 408 -10.38 -6.21 -5.42
C GLY A 408 -10.33 -7.75 -5.36
N ASP A 409 -9.96 -8.36 -6.48
CA ASP A 409 -10.09 -9.79 -6.78
C ASP A 409 -11.55 -10.24 -6.97
N TYR A 410 -12.36 -9.37 -7.60
CA TYR A 410 -13.77 -9.63 -7.85
C TYR A 410 -13.96 -10.91 -8.68
N PRO A 411 -14.98 -11.77 -8.32
CA PRO A 411 -15.17 -13.07 -8.91
C PRO A 411 -15.65 -12.97 -10.36
N SER A 412 -15.09 -13.81 -11.23
CA SER A 412 -15.49 -13.93 -12.64
C SER A 412 -16.71 -14.82 -12.85
N GLU A 413 -17.20 -15.48 -11.79
CA GLU A 413 -18.40 -16.32 -11.77
C GLU A 413 -19.37 -15.81 -10.69
N PRO A 414 -20.69 -16.04 -10.81
CA PRO A 414 -21.64 -15.65 -9.80
C PRO A 414 -21.39 -16.38 -8.47
N ILE A 415 -21.20 -15.63 -7.38
CA ILE A 415 -21.01 -16.19 -6.03
C ILE A 415 -22.06 -15.68 -5.03
N LEU A 416 -22.89 -14.71 -5.42
CA LEU A 416 -23.98 -14.21 -4.60
C LEU A 416 -25.26 -15.02 -4.90
N ASP A 417 -25.84 -15.66 -3.89
CA ASP A 417 -27.06 -16.46 -4.06
C ASP A 417 -28.27 -15.61 -4.46
N ASN A 418 -28.40 -14.41 -3.92
CA ASN A 418 -29.51 -13.48 -4.19
C ASN A 418 -28.96 -12.03 -4.12
N PRO A 419 -28.38 -11.52 -5.20
CA PRO A 419 -27.88 -10.15 -5.21
C PRO A 419 -29.04 -9.16 -5.01
N SER A 420 -28.88 -8.18 -4.14
CA SER A 420 -29.87 -7.12 -3.91
C SER A 420 -29.97 -6.21 -5.14
N ILE A 421 -28.88 -5.99 -5.83
CA ILE A 421 -28.78 -5.19 -7.03
C ILE A 421 -28.23 -6.05 -8.17
N THR A 422 -28.95 -6.10 -9.28
CA THR A 422 -28.49 -6.81 -10.49
C THR A 422 -27.79 -5.86 -11.44
N VAL A 423 -26.76 -6.37 -12.12
CA VAL A 423 -25.93 -5.60 -13.05
C VAL A 423 -25.83 -6.30 -14.39
N SER A 424 -25.93 -5.53 -15.47
CA SER A 424 -25.76 -5.99 -16.84
C SER A 424 -25.12 -4.92 -17.72
N GLY A 425 -24.92 -5.21 -19.00
CA GLY A 425 -24.37 -4.25 -19.98
C GLY A 425 -22.86 -4.29 -20.15
N SER A 426 -22.13 -5.05 -19.35
CA SER A 426 -20.69 -5.20 -19.51
C SER A 426 -20.32 -5.93 -20.83
N PRO A 427 -19.13 -5.69 -21.39
CA PRO A 427 -18.67 -6.35 -22.63
C PRO A 427 -18.58 -7.88 -22.55
N THR A 428 -18.40 -8.45 -21.35
CA THR A 428 -18.31 -9.91 -21.14
C THR A 428 -19.12 -10.33 -19.92
N ASP A 429 -19.56 -11.60 -19.89
CA ASP A 429 -20.30 -12.18 -18.76
C ASP A 429 -19.42 -12.21 -17.47
N GLU A 430 -18.12 -12.49 -17.60
CA GLU A 430 -17.16 -12.43 -16.49
C GLU A 430 -17.12 -11.03 -15.85
N LEU A 431 -17.09 -9.99 -16.67
CA LEU A 431 -17.07 -8.62 -16.17
C LEU A 431 -18.42 -8.22 -15.56
N ASN A 432 -19.54 -8.74 -16.06
CA ASN A 432 -20.84 -8.57 -15.40
C ASN A 432 -20.83 -9.18 -13.99
N CYS A 433 -20.31 -10.40 -13.82
CA CYS A 433 -20.21 -11.04 -12.49
C CYS A 433 -19.35 -10.19 -11.52
N LYS A 434 -18.22 -9.69 -11.99
CA LYS A 434 -17.35 -8.80 -11.20
C LYS A 434 -18.06 -7.53 -10.76
N TRP A 435 -18.78 -6.87 -11.68
CA TRP A 435 -19.54 -5.66 -11.37
C TRP A 435 -20.72 -5.93 -10.46
N GLU A 436 -21.47 -7.00 -10.65
CA GLU A 436 -22.59 -7.35 -9.77
C GLU A 436 -22.11 -7.61 -8.34
N TYR A 437 -21.01 -8.37 -8.19
CA TYR A 437 -20.41 -8.56 -6.88
C TYR A 437 -19.99 -7.23 -6.24
N TYR A 438 -19.20 -6.42 -6.96
CA TYR A 438 -18.72 -5.14 -6.49
C TYR A 438 -19.84 -4.17 -6.10
N VAL A 439 -20.85 -4.02 -6.95
CA VAL A 439 -21.98 -3.11 -6.70
C VAL A 439 -22.73 -3.50 -5.43
N ASN A 440 -22.91 -4.79 -5.16
CA ASN A 440 -23.53 -5.25 -3.92
C ASN A 440 -22.64 -5.00 -2.69
N GLN A 441 -21.31 -5.10 -2.83
CA GLN A 441 -20.38 -4.72 -1.74
C GLN A 441 -20.43 -3.21 -1.46
N ILE A 442 -20.42 -2.37 -2.48
CA ILE A 442 -20.56 -0.91 -2.35
C ILE A 442 -21.90 -0.53 -1.72
N HIS A 443 -22.97 -1.26 -2.05
CA HIS A 443 -24.28 -1.03 -1.44
C HIS A 443 -24.28 -1.35 0.07
N GLU A 444 -23.63 -2.43 0.50
CA GLU A 444 -23.45 -2.73 1.93
C GLU A 444 -22.58 -1.66 2.62
N MET A 445 -21.54 -1.16 1.95
CA MET A 445 -20.71 -0.06 2.46
C MET A 445 -21.50 1.25 2.59
N ASP A 446 -22.43 1.53 1.66
CA ASP A 446 -23.34 2.67 1.75
C ASP A 446 -24.31 2.57 2.94
N GLN A 447 -24.74 1.34 3.30
CA GLN A 447 -25.52 1.11 4.50
C GLN A 447 -24.69 1.33 5.78
N PHE A 448 -23.43 0.89 5.79
CA PHE A 448 -22.50 1.18 6.88
C PHE A 448 -22.29 2.70 7.04
N VAL A 449 -22.16 3.46 5.95
CA VAL A 449 -22.05 4.93 6.00
C VAL A 449 -23.27 5.55 6.70
N LYS A 450 -24.47 5.04 6.40
CA LYS A 450 -25.70 5.48 7.09
C LYS A 450 -25.67 5.13 8.57
N GLU A 451 -25.34 3.88 8.91
CA GLU A 451 -25.25 3.41 10.30
C GLU A 451 -24.28 4.27 11.13
N LEU A 452 -23.08 4.52 10.60
CA LEU A 452 -22.08 5.36 11.26
C LEU A 452 -22.57 6.80 11.45
N THR A 453 -23.16 7.41 10.42
CA THR A 453 -23.65 8.79 10.50
C THR A 453 -24.84 8.91 11.45
N ASP A 454 -25.72 7.92 11.52
CA ASP A 454 -26.82 7.86 12.50
C ASP A 454 -26.26 7.76 13.93
N ALA A 455 -25.27 6.89 14.18
CA ALA A 455 -24.63 6.73 15.48
C ALA A 455 -23.92 8.03 15.93
N LEU A 456 -23.23 8.70 15.03
CA LEU A 456 -22.53 9.95 15.32
C LEU A 456 -23.47 11.16 15.47
N ALA A 457 -24.65 11.13 14.86
CA ALA A 457 -25.67 12.17 15.05
C ALA A 457 -26.20 12.19 16.49
N ASP A 458 -26.28 11.03 17.13
CA ASP A 458 -26.70 10.87 18.53
C ASP A 458 -25.53 10.97 19.53
N TYR A 459 -24.28 11.12 19.05
CA TYR A 459 -23.10 11.21 19.91
C TYR A 459 -23.08 12.55 20.66
N PRO A 460 -22.73 12.56 21.99
CA PRO A 460 -22.91 13.75 22.84
C PRO A 460 -21.90 14.87 22.60
N GLU A 461 -20.90 14.62 21.78
CA GLU A 461 -19.84 15.59 21.46
C GLU A 461 -19.92 16.06 20.02
N ASP A 462 -19.30 17.22 19.75
CA ASP A 462 -19.14 17.74 18.42
C ASP A 462 -18.24 16.84 17.58
N VAL A 463 -18.70 16.45 16.39
CA VAL A 463 -18.00 15.56 15.48
C VAL A 463 -18.02 16.14 14.06
N ILE A 464 -16.87 16.10 13.40
CA ILE A 464 -16.75 16.28 11.94
C ILE A 464 -16.18 14.99 11.33
N LEU A 465 -16.88 14.43 10.33
CA LEU A 465 -16.51 13.20 9.66
C LEU A 465 -16.30 13.45 8.17
N VAL A 466 -15.14 13.05 7.67
CA VAL A 466 -14.81 13.07 6.23
C VAL A 466 -14.84 11.64 5.70
N MET A 467 -15.65 11.40 4.67
CA MET A 467 -15.77 10.10 4.00
C MET A 467 -15.40 10.24 2.53
N TYR A 468 -14.60 9.35 1.99
CA TYR A 468 -14.17 9.38 0.59
C TYR A 468 -13.72 8.02 0.10
N GLY A 469 -13.85 7.77 -1.22
CA GLY A 469 -13.23 6.61 -1.86
C GLY A 469 -11.74 6.85 -2.12
N ASP A 470 -10.92 5.84 -1.93
CA ASP A 470 -9.47 5.95 -2.08
C ASP A 470 -8.97 5.81 -3.52
N HIS A 471 -9.65 5.03 -4.34
CA HIS A 471 -9.40 4.84 -5.77
C HIS A 471 -10.56 4.11 -6.46
N LEU A 472 -10.56 4.06 -7.80
CA LEU A 472 -11.50 3.26 -8.57
C LEU A 472 -11.22 1.76 -8.39
N PRO A 473 -12.25 0.89 -8.57
CA PRO A 473 -12.10 -0.56 -8.48
C PRO A 473 -11.21 -1.12 -9.60
N THR A 474 -10.63 -2.30 -9.34
CA THR A 474 -9.76 -3.03 -10.27
C THR A 474 -10.60 -3.73 -11.36
N MET A 475 -11.20 -2.96 -12.26
CA MET A 475 -12.09 -3.43 -13.34
C MET A 475 -11.52 -3.22 -14.74
N GLY A 476 -10.26 -2.77 -14.85
CA GLY A 476 -9.64 -2.46 -16.14
C GLY A 476 -10.26 -1.26 -16.86
N LEU A 477 -10.87 -0.32 -16.10
CA LEU A 477 -11.53 0.86 -16.65
C LEU A 477 -10.56 1.73 -17.44
N THR A 478 -11.03 2.21 -18.58
CA THR A 478 -10.38 3.24 -19.39
C THR A 478 -11.11 4.59 -19.25
N VAL A 479 -10.50 5.65 -19.75
CA VAL A 479 -11.14 6.99 -19.76
C VAL A 479 -12.44 6.98 -20.57
N GLU A 480 -12.50 6.19 -21.63
CA GLU A 480 -13.66 6.04 -22.50
C GLU A 480 -14.86 5.38 -21.80
N ASP A 481 -14.60 4.50 -20.83
CA ASP A 481 -15.63 3.78 -20.09
C ASP A 481 -16.39 4.68 -19.10
N LEU A 482 -15.84 5.85 -18.77
CA LEU A 482 -16.38 6.75 -17.76
C LEU A 482 -17.13 7.95 -18.35
N LYS A 483 -18.26 8.30 -17.77
CA LYS A 483 -19.04 9.51 -18.12
C LYS A 483 -18.27 10.80 -17.88
N ASN A 484 -17.46 10.85 -16.80
CA ASN A 484 -16.63 11.99 -16.44
C ASN A 484 -15.27 12.03 -17.17
N LYS A 485 -14.92 10.98 -17.94
CA LYS A 485 -13.67 10.87 -18.72
C LYS A 485 -12.40 11.02 -17.87
N TYR A 486 -12.45 10.65 -16.60
CA TYR A 486 -11.30 10.80 -15.69
C TYR A 486 -11.18 9.65 -14.69
N LEU A 487 -10.01 8.98 -14.64
CA LEU A 487 -9.78 7.78 -13.83
C LEU A 487 -9.30 8.08 -12.40
N PHE A 488 -8.65 9.22 -12.17
CA PHE A 488 -8.03 9.56 -10.88
C PHE A 488 -8.97 10.41 -10.01
N GLN A 489 -10.22 9.94 -9.86
CA GLN A 489 -11.24 10.70 -9.17
C GLN A 489 -12.27 9.79 -8.54
N THR A 490 -12.56 10.05 -7.27
CA THR A 490 -13.70 9.54 -6.52
C THR A 490 -14.54 10.72 -6.03
N GLU A 491 -15.33 10.52 -4.99
CA GLU A 491 -16.17 11.55 -4.38
C GLU A 491 -15.93 11.57 -2.87
N TYR A 492 -16.18 12.74 -2.26
CA TYR A 492 -16.10 12.88 -0.80
C TYR A 492 -17.30 13.63 -0.24
N VAL A 493 -17.54 13.42 1.05
CA VAL A 493 -18.52 14.15 1.88
C VAL A 493 -17.84 14.56 3.19
N ILE A 494 -18.07 15.80 3.61
CA ILE A 494 -17.74 16.28 4.97
C ILE A 494 -19.07 16.43 5.71
N TRP A 495 -19.36 15.46 6.58
CA TRP A 495 -20.51 15.42 7.46
C TRP A 495 -20.14 16.01 8.82
N ASP A 496 -21.10 16.62 9.51
CA ASP A 496 -20.92 17.07 10.88
C ASP A 496 -22.28 17.09 11.65
N ASN A 497 -22.22 17.02 12.97
CA ASN A 497 -23.37 17.21 13.86
C ASN A 497 -23.45 18.64 14.46
N MET A 498 -22.61 19.55 13.97
CA MET A 498 -22.48 20.93 14.47
C MET A 498 -23.28 21.95 13.65
N GLY A 499 -23.76 21.56 12.47
CA GLY A 499 -24.48 22.45 11.55
C GLY A 499 -23.58 23.43 10.81
N LEU A 500 -22.39 22.99 10.39
CA LEU A 500 -21.48 23.79 9.60
C LEU A 500 -22.09 24.14 8.22
N THR A 501 -21.78 25.34 7.75
CA THR A 501 -22.28 25.80 6.45
C THR A 501 -21.76 24.89 5.32
N LYS A 502 -22.69 24.40 4.48
CA LYS A 502 -22.35 23.62 3.30
C LYS A 502 -21.51 24.45 2.33
N LYS A 503 -20.40 23.88 1.87
CA LYS A 503 -19.51 24.45 0.86
C LYS A 503 -18.99 23.34 -0.04
N ASP A 504 -19.51 23.26 -1.26
CA ASP A 504 -19.06 22.27 -2.25
C ASP A 504 -17.81 22.77 -2.96
N GLU A 505 -16.81 21.90 -3.04
CA GLU A 505 -15.52 22.18 -3.69
C GLU A 505 -14.87 20.89 -4.17
N ASN A 506 -14.16 20.93 -5.30
CA ASN A 506 -13.36 19.80 -5.75
C ASN A 506 -11.97 19.89 -5.11
N LEU A 507 -11.53 18.82 -4.45
CA LEU A 507 -10.26 18.78 -3.72
C LEU A 507 -9.39 17.60 -4.18
N ALA A 508 -8.08 17.78 -4.06
CA ALA A 508 -7.15 16.65 -4.11
C ALA A 508 -7.00 16.04 -2.72
N SER A 509 -6.62 14.77 -2.66
CA SER A 509 -6.38 14.02 -1.42
C SER A 509 -5.45 14.75 -0.45
N TYR A 510 -4.38 15.36 -0.94
CA TYR A 510 -3.45 16.14 -0.12
C TYR A 510 -4.01 17.51 0.36
N GLN A 511 -5.22 17.91 -0.04
CA GLN A 511 -5.84 19.19 0.34
C GLN A 511 -6.93 19.05 1.39
N ILE A 512 -7.57 17.88 1.49
CA ILE A 512 -8.81 17.72 2.24
C ILE A 512 -8.61 17.91 3.75
N ALA A 513 -7.50 17.44 4.30
CA ALA A 513 -7.21 17.61 5.73
C ALA A 513 -7.10 19.12 6.10
N ALA A 514 -6.43 19.89 5.27
CA ALA A 514 -6.30 21.34 5.47
C ALA A 514 -7.65 22.07 5.39
N GLU A 515 -8.55 21.66 4.46
CA GLU A 515 -9.92 22.20 4.39
C GLU A 515 -10.73 21.87 5.65
N VAL A 516 -10.63 20.63 6.15
CA VAL A 516 -11.34 20.22 7.37
C VAL A 516 -10.84 21.00 8.57
N LEU A 517 -9.53 21.14 8.74
CA LEU A 517 -8.91 21.90 9.82
C LEU A 517 -9.33 23.38 9.76
N ASP A 518 -9.36 23.99 8.54
CA ASP A 518 -9.82 25.38 8.35
C ASP A 518 -11.28 25.55 8.80
N ARG A 519 -12.18 24.61 8.47
CA ARG A 519 -13.59 24.63 8.86
C ARG A 519 -13.82 24.64 10.37
N VAL A 520 -12.97 23.95 11.11
CA VAL A 520 -13.04 23.91 12.58
C VAL A 520 -12.11 24.94 13.26
N GLY A 521 -11.53 25.86 12.46
CA GLY A 521 -10.72 26.99 12.94
C GLY A 521 -9.34 26.58 13.46
N ILE A 522 -8.75 25.50 12.92
CA ILE A 522 -7.39 25.03 13.22
C ILE A 522 -6.45 25.45 12.10
N HIS A 523 -5.48 26.30 12.41
CA HIS A 523 -4.49 26.86 11.48
C HIS A 523 -3.08 26.57 11.99
N GLU A 524 -2.77 25.27 12.09
CA GLU A 524 -1.50 24.75 12.60
C GLU A 524 -0.86 23.79 11.60
N GLY A 525 0.44 23.53 11.80
CA GLY A 525 1.24 22.74 10.87
C GLY A 525 1.69 23.52 9.65
N THR A 526 2.89 23.26 9.15
CA THR A 526 3.47 23.96 8.00
C THR A 526 2.73 23.61 6.71
N ILE A 527 2.58 22.31 6.42
CA ILE A 527 1.88 21.85 5.21
C ILE A 527 0.39 22.21 5.23
N MET A 528 -0.28 22.09 6.39
CA MET A 528 -1.70 22.38 6.50
C MET A 528 -1.96 23.89 6.27
N LYS A 529 -1.20 24.77 6.92
CA LYS A 529 -1.28 26.22 6.71
C LYS A 529 -0.95 26.60 5.28
N TYR A 530 0.03 25.94 4.67
CA TYR A 530 0.37 26.17 3.27
C TYR A 530 -0.84 25.96 2.35
N HIS A 531 -1.56 24.84 2.49
CA HIS A 531 -2.78 24.60 1.71
C HIS A 531 -3.87 25.64 1.96
N GLN A 532 -4.12 25.96 3.23
CA GLN A 532 -5.13 26.95 3.62
C GLN A 532 -4.83 28.33 2.99
N ALA A 533 -3.56 28.75 2.98
CA ALA A 533 -3.14 30.05 2.49
C ALA A 533 -2.97 30.12 0.96
N ARG A 534 -2.57 29.04 0.31
CA ARG A 534 -1.94 29.09 -1.01
C ARG A 534 -2.61 28.28 -2.10
N ARG A 535 -3.56 27.37 -1.81
CA ARG A 535 -4.11 26.43 -2.81
C ARG A 535 -4.65 27.08 -4.10
N ASN A 536 -5.03 28.35 -4.07
CA ASN A 536 -5.56 29.09 -5.21
C ASN A 536 -4.52 30.02 -5.90
N THR A 537 -3.24 29.89 -5.56
CA THR A 537 -2.18 30.75 -6.13
C THR A 537 -1.49 30.08 -7.33
N LYS A 538 -0.87 30.90 -8.20
CA LYS A 538 -0.23 30.40 -9.43
C LYS A 538 0.96 29.47 -9.16
N ASN A 539 1.72 29.71 -8.09
CA ASN A 539 2.93 28.96 -7.75
C ASN A 539 2.65 27.78 -6.81
N TYR A 540 1.38 27.49 -6.53
CA TYR A 540 0.99 26.49 -5.55
C TYR A 540 1.71 25.14 -5.69
N GLN A 541 1.78 24.58 -6.89
CA GLN A 541 2.39 23.28 -7.11
C GLN A 541 3.92 23.32 -6.95
N VAL A 542 4.57 24.40 -7.41
CA VAL A 542 6.03 24.55 -7.33
C VAL A 542 6.49 24.79 -5.89
N ASP A 543 5.77 25.65 -5.18
CA ASP A 543 6.07 25.94 -3.78
C ASP A 543 5.79 24.69 -2.89
N LEU A 544 4.74 23.91 -3.20
CA LEU A 544 4.44 22.64 -2.50
C LEU A 544 5.55 21.60 -2.71
N GLU A 545 6.07 21.45 -3.94
CA GLU A 545 7.20 20.58 -4.24
C GLU A 545 8.41 20.93 -3.39
N THR A 546 8.73 22.24 -3.32
CA THR A 546 9.88 22.74 -2.56
C THR A 546 9.72 22.52 -1.06
N LEU A 547 8.53 22.81 -0.52
CA LEU A 547 8.22 22.62 0.89
C LEU A 547 8.23 21.12 1.29
N GLN A 548 7.61 20.28 0.47
CA GLN A 548 7.57 18.84 0.66
C GLN A 548 8.98 18.21 0.59
N TYR A 549 9.83 18.67 -0.34
CA TYR A 549 11.22 18.26 -0.40
C TYR A 549 11.95 18.64 0.89
N ASP A 550 11.81 19.89 1.36
CA ASP A 550 12.44 20.36 2.60
C ASP A 550 12.09 19.48 3.80
N VAL A 551 10.81 19.18 3.97
CA VAL A 551 10.28 18.40 5.10
C VAL A 551 10.79 16.95 5.10
N LEU A 552 10.87 16.31 3.93
CA LEU A 552 11.16 14.86 3.83
C LEU A 552 12.64 14.56 3.57
N TYR A 553 13.26 15.29 2.68
CA TYR A 553 14.59 14.99 2.14
C TYR A 553 15.61 16.10 2.35
N GLY A 554 15.14 17.37 2.49
CA GLY A 554 15.97 18.55 2.56
C GLY A 554 16.57 18.83 3.94
N GLN A 555 16.95 20.10 4.14
CA GLN A 555 17.60 20.55 5.37
C GLN A 555 16.61 20.92 6.49
N ARG A 556 15.29 20.76 6.25
CA ARG A 556 14.22 21.10 7.21
C ARG A 556 14.26 22.55 7.68
N TYR A 557 14.54 23.46 6.76
CA TYR A 557 14.55 24.89 7.05
C TYR A 557 13.23 25.39 7.63
N ALA A 558 12.08 24.81 7.20
CA ALA A 558 10.78 25.05 7.78
C ALA A 558 10.68 24.76 9.30
N TYR A 559 11.60 23.98 9.83
CA TYR A 559 11.66 23.62 11.27
C TYR A 559 12.98 24.06 11.93
N GLY A 560 13.69 24.99 11.34
CA GLY A 560 14.95 25.48 11.87
C GLY A 560 16.13 24.50 11.75
N GLY A 561 16.07 23.54 10.83
CA GLY A 561 17.15 22.60 10.53
C GLY A 561 17.08 21.25 11.27
N GLU A 562 16.06 21.03 12.11
CA GLU A 562 15.89 19.78 12.86
C GLU A 562 14.51 19.18 12.61
N ASN A 563 14.36 17.86 12.75
CA ASN A 563 13.07 17.20 12.68
C ASN A 563 12.38 17.27 14.06
N PRO A 564 11.28 18.04 14.23
CA PRO A 564 10.63 18.19 15.52
C PRO A 564 9.72 17.00 15.89
N PHE A 565 9.53 16.05 14.98
CA PHE A 565 8.58 14.95 15.15
C PHE A 565 9.29 13.70 15.64
N GLU A 566 8.91 13.22 16.82
CA GLU A 566 9.42 11.99 17.40
C GLU A 566 8.47 10.82 17.14
N ARG A 567 9.04 9.66 16.80
CA ARG A 567 8.27 8.42 16.64
C ARG A 567 7.48 8.11 17.90
N THR A 568 6.16 7.88 17.76
CA THR A 568 5.32 7.54 18.92
C THR A 568 5.58 6.12 19.43
N LYS A 569 5.23 5.89 20.69
CA LYS A 569 5.17 4.54 21.28
C LYS A 569 3.81 3.92 21.02
N MET A 570 3.34 3.98 19.77
CA MET A 570 2.02 3.51 19.37
C MET A 570 1.68 2.14 19.97
N ARG A 571 0.51 2.06 20.57
CA ARG A 571 -0.06 0.82 21.07
C ARG A 571 -0.91 0.16 19.98
N MET A 572 -0.81 -1.15 19.87
CA MET A 572 -1.71 -1.95 19.04
C MET A 572 -2.99 -2.23 19.86
N GLY A 573 -4.15 -1.91 19.25
CA GLY A 573 -5.44 -1.90 19.94
C GLY A 573 -5.61 -0.70 20.89
N LEU A 574 -6.84 -0.45 21.31
CA LEU A 574 -7.16 0.62 22.27
C LEU A 574 -6.76 0.27 23.69
N TYR A 575 -6.82 -0.99 24.06
CA TYR A 575 -6.55 -1.51 25.39
C TYR A 575 -5.55 -2.65 25.34
N ASP A 576 -4.77 -2.79 26.41
CA ASP A 576 -3.83 -3.90 26.53
C ASP A 576 -4.60 -5.23 26.78
N VAL A 577 -4.10 -6.30 26.17
CA VAL A 577 -4.54 -7.65 26.48
C VAL A 577 -3.94 -8.07 27.80
N THR A 578 -4.77 -8.45 28.79
CA THR A 578 -4.29 -8.88 30.10
C THR A 578 -4.39 -10.40 30.25
N LEU A 579 -3.57 -10.93 31.15
CA LEU A 579 -3.63 -12.31 31.64
C LEU A 579 -3.77 -12.24 33.15
N ASP A 580 -4.96 -12.52 33.68
CA ASP A 580 -5.28 -12.30 35.09
C ASP A 580 -5.12 -13.59 35.91
N SER A 581 -5.74 -14.69 35.46
CA SER A 581 -5.68 -15.97 36.17
C SER A 581 -5.83 -17.17 35.26
N ILE A 582 -5.48 -18.36 35.78
CA ILE A 582 -5.72 -19.65 35.16
C ILE A 582 -6.48 -20.55 36.13
N ARG A 583 -7.26 -21.48 35.56
CA ARG A 583 -8.00 -22.50 36.31
C ARG A 583 -7.95 -23.83 35.58
N LEU A 584 -7.48 -24.91 36.25
CA LEU A 584 -7.61 -26.28 35.77
C LEU A 584 -9.10 -26.70 35.81
N VAL A 585 -9.62 -27.15 34.69
CA VAL A 585 -11.03 -27.57 34.54
C VAL A 585 -11.15 -29.09 34.39
N SER A 586 -10.16 -29.69 33.73
CA SER A 586 -10.10 -31.14 33.53
C SER A 586 -8.65 -31.61 33.68
N ASP A 587 -8.43 -32.62 34.52
CA ASP A 587 -7.16 -33.30 34.74
C ASP A 587 -6.95 -34.53 33.81
N THR A 588 -8.01 -34.92 33.10
CA THR A 588 -7.97 -36.02 32.14
C THR A 588 -7.22 -35.65 30.87
N ASP A 589 -7.42 -34.45 30.41
CA ASP A 589 -6.82 -33.90 29.19
C ASP A 589 -6.07 -32.57 29.42
N TRP A 590 -5.82 -32.26 30.70
CA TRP A 590 -5.14 -31.04 31.14
C TRP A 590 -5.72 -29.76 30.53
N THR A 591 -7.05 -29.57 30.64
CA THR A 591 -7.74 -28.40 30.13
C THR A 591 -7.73 -27.28 31.17
N TYR A 592 -7.26 -26.09 30.73
CA TYR A 592 -7.21 -24.88 31.55
C TYR A 592 -8.03 -23.77 30.92
N TYR A 593 -8.82 -23.08 31.75
CA TYR A 593 -9.40 -21.79 31.42
C TYR A 593 -8.42 -20.68 31.80
N ILE A 594 -8.21 -19.75 30.86
CA ILE A 594 -7.34 -18.60 31.02
C ILE A 594 -8.25 -17.38 31.03
N GLN A 595 -8.24 -16.63 32.11
CA GLN A 595 -9.02 -15.39 32.30
C GLN A 595 -8.14 -14.16 32.13
N GLY A 596 -8.70 -13.15 31.52
CA GLY A 596 -8.06 -11.86 31.26
C GLY A 596 -9.04 -10.88 30.65
N THR A 597 -8.52 -9.90 29.91
CA THR A 597 -9.34 -8.89 29.22
C THR A 597 -8.86 -8.66 27.80
N ASN A 598 -9.77 -8.18 26.97
CA ASN A 598 -9.51 -7.76 25.59
C ASN A 598 -8.99 -8.89 24.68
N PHE A 599 -9.40 -10.14 24.97
CA PHE A 599 -9.11 -11.24 24.07
C PHE A 599 -9.95 -11.13 22.80
N THR A 600 -9.34 -11.54 21.69
CA THR A 600 -10.00 -11.75 20.39
C THR A 600 -9.65 -13.14 19.87
N GLN A 601 -10.15 -13.51 18.72
CA GLN A 601 -9.78 -14.78 18.08
C GLN A 601 -8.29 -14.86 17.71
N SER A 602 -7.66 -13.71 17.56
CA SER A 602 -6.21 -13.58 17.33
C SER A 602 -5.37 -13.65 18.61
N SER A 603 -6.00 -13.77 19.78
CA SER A 603 -5.30 -13.97 21.07
C SER A 603 -4.77 -15.40 21.16
N GLN A 604 -3.48 -15.54 21.39
CA GLN A 604 -2.82 -16.84 21.50
C GLN A 604 -1.92 -16.91 22.73
N VAL A 605 -1.93 -18.06 23.38
CA VAL A 605 -1.08 -18.34 24.54
C VAL A 605 0.34 -18.66 24.06
N LYS A 606 1.32 -18.17 24.80
CA LYS A 606 2.69 -18.66 24.77
C LYS A 606 2.96 -19.39 26.09
N LEU A 607 3.45 -20.63 25.95
CA LEU A 607 3.93 -21.44 27.06
C LEU A 607 5.46 -21.52 26.96
N ASN A 608 6.16 -21.02 27.96
CA ASN A 608 7.63 -20.96 28.00
C ASN A 608 8.27 -20.28 26.77
N GLY A 609 7.56 -19.27 26.20
CA GLY A 609 8.00 -18.53 25.03
C GLY A 609 7.58 -19.12 23.67
N GLU A 610 7.12 -20.36 23.64
CA GLU A 610 6.64 -21.02 22.43
C GLU A 610 5.13 -20.87 22.25
N TRP A 611 4.66 -20.79 21.00
CA TRP A 611 3.25 -20.70 20.67
C TRP A 611 2.52 -21.99 21.05
N TYR A 612 1.39 -21.83 21.74
CA TYR A 612 0.57 -22.94 22.19
C TYR A 612 -0.84 -22.89 21.57
N ASP A 613 -1.39 -24.05 21.27
CA ASP A 613 -2.74 -24.12 20.67
C ASP A 613 -3.76 -23.57 21.66
N THR A 614 -4.58 -22.63 21.18
CA THR A 614 -5.44 -21.80 22.03
C THR A 614 -6.80 -21.66 21.38
N ALA A 615 -7.86 -21.97 22.11
CA ALA A 615 -9.22 -21.74 21.70
C ALA A 615 -9.75 -20.43 22.32
N TYR A 616 -10.28 -19.53 21.49
CA TYR A 616 -11.00 -18.35 21.93
C TYR A 616 -12.42 -18.72 22.35
N VAL A 617 -12.87 -18.23 23.48
CA VAL A 617 -14.24 -18.45 23.99
C VAL A 617 -14.99 -17.13 24.14
N SER A 618 -14.33 -16.11 24.68
CA SER A 618 -14.94 -14.78 24.88
C SER A 618 -13.84 -13.73 25.08
N PRO A 619 -14.18 -12.44 25.06
CA PRO A 619 -13.21 -11.36 25.36
C PRO A 619 -12.48 -11.48 26.70
N ASN A 620 -12.98 -12.36 27.58
CA ASN A 620 -12.39 -12.57 28.91
C ASN A 620 -11.91 -14.00 29.15
N MET A 621 -12.03 -14.91 28.18
CA MET A 621 -11.70 -16.31 28.37
C MET A 621 -11.10 -16.98 27.14
N LEU A 622 -9.92 -17.60 27.34
CA LEU A 622 -9.29 -18.53 26.40
C LEU A 622 -9.21 -19.92 27.05
N VAL A 623 -9.03 -20.94 26.21
CA VAL A 623 -8.87 -22.33 26.64
C VAL A 623 -7.60 -22.93 26.00
N ILE A 624 -6.83 -23.63 26.80
CA ILE A 624 -5.73 -24.48 26.34
C ILE A 624 -5.90 -25.90 26.92
N SER A 625 -5.39 -26.91 26.21
CA SER A 625 -5.45 -28.31 26.65
C SER A 625 -4.25 -29.13 26.17
N GLY A 626 -4.04 -30.29 26.75
CA GLY A 626 -3.08 -31.30 26.28
C GLY A 626 -1.72 -31.33 27.00
N THR A 627 -1.46 -30.45 27.97
CA THR A 627 -0.21 -30.47 28.75
C THR A 627 -0.46 -30.12 30.20
N GLU A 628 0.08 -30.90 31.13
CA GLU A 628 0.13 -30.54 32.54
C GLU A 628 1.07 -29.34 32.72
N LEU A 629 0.56 -28.29 33.34
CA LEU A 629 1.34 -27.10 33.64
C LEU A 629 2.01 -27.23 35.00
N SER A 630 3.32 -27.01 35.06
CA SER A 630 4.06 -26.89 36.30
C SER A 630 3.98 -25.47 36.88
N ASP A 631 4.14 -25.35 38.20
CA ASP A 631 4.16 -24.04 38.89
C ASP A 631 5.21 -23.06 38.32
N PHE A 632 6.29 -23.61 37.75
CA PHE A 632 7.41 -22.81 37.21
C PHE A 632 7.25 -22.46 35.72
N ASP A 633 6.28 -23.05 35.03
CA ASP A 633 6.01 -22.70 33.64
C ASP A 633 5.62 -21.21 33.53
N ARG A 634 5.93 -20.63 32.39
CA ARG A 634 5.63 -19.21 32.10
C ARG A 634 4.58 -19.13 31.03
N LEU A 635 3.52 -18.42 31.33
CA LEU A 635 2.42 -18.13 30.41
C LEU A 635 2.39 -16.66 30.06
N ALA A 636 2.10 -16.39 28.80
CA ALA A 636 1.71 -15.07 28.32
C ALA A 636 0.56 -15.21 27.33
N VAL A 637 -0.28 -14.21 27.24
CA VAL A 637 -1.23 -14.04 26.13
C VAL A 637 -0.72 -12.94 25.22
N VAL A 638 -0.72 -13.21 23.92
CA VAL A 638 -0.19 -12.29 22.90
C VAL A 638 -1.15 -12.26 21.72
N GLN A 639 -1.46 -11.06 21.24
CA GLN A 639 -2.14 -10.93 19.95
C GLN A 639 -1.20 -11.32 18.83
N ARG A 640 -1.68 -12.21 17.96
CA ARG A 640 -0.90 -12.79 16.87
C ARG A 640 -1.45 -12.30 15.54
N SER A 641 -0.56 -11.90 14.63
CA SER A 641 -0.96 -11.50 13.29
C SER A 641 -1.62 -12.65 12.53
N ASN A 642 -2.69 -12.36 11.82
CA ASN A 642 -3.37 -13.27 10.91
C ASN A 642 -2.55 -13.55 9.64
N SER A 643 -1.54 -12.70 9.37
CA SER A 643 -0.63 -12.89 8.23
C SER A 643 0.11 -14.23 8.26
N SER A 644 0.59 -14.68 7.12
CA SER A 644 1.39 -15.91 6.97
C SER A 644 2.61 -15.98 7.90
N THR A 645 3.15 -14.84 8.32
CA THR A 645 4.28 -14.75 9.24
C THR A 645 3.92 -14.99 10.70
N ARG A 646 2.63 -14.88 11.05
CA ARG A 646 2.07 -15.09 12.39
C ARG A 646 2.90 -14.46 13.52
N LYS A 647 3.41 -13.23 13.31
CA LYS A 647 4.23 -12.51 14.29
C LYS A 647 3.39 -11.99 15.47
N ALA A 648 4.02 -11.81 16.63
CA ALA A 648 3.41 -11.16 17.77
C ALA A 648 3.13 -9.68 17.47
N LEU A 649 1.92 -9.22 17.75
CA LEU A 649 1.50 -7.82 17.62
C LEU A 649 1.58 -7.07 18.93
N SER A 650 1.21 -7.70 20.04
CA SER A 650 1.31 -7.13 21.38
C SER A 650 2.64 -7.51 22.06
N LYS A 651 2.94 -6.82 23.16
CA LYS A 651 4.03 -7.22 24.05
C LYS A 651 3.66 -8.51 24.79
N SER A 652 4.66 -9.36 25.03
CA SER A 652 4.52 -10.54 25.86
C SER A 652 4.90 -10.18 27.30
N PHE A 653 4.00 -10.44 28.24
CA PHE A 653 4.24 -10.32 29.66
C PHE A 653 4.16 -11.71 30.30
N ASP A 654 5.30 -12.39 30.36
CA ASP A 654 5.38 -13.75 30.88
C ASP A 654 5.14 -13.77 32.40
N ARG A 655 4.14 -14.53 32.84
CA ARG A 655 3.82 -14.75 34.25
C ARG A 655 4.00 -16.22 34.62
N ALA A 656 4.58 -16.49 35.78
CA ALA A 656 4.71 -17.84 36.27
C ALA A 656 3.33 -18.41 36.66
N VAL A 657 3.10 -19.66 36.33
CA VAL A 657 1.81 -20.35 36.51
C VAL A 657 1.37 -20.31 37.99
N TYR A 658 2.28 -20.49 38.96
CA TYR A 658 1.93 -20.41 40.39
C TYR A 658 1.33 -19.06 40.81
N ALA A 659 1.67 -17.97 40.09
CA ALA A 659 1.16 -16.62 40.39
C ALA A 659 -0.19 -16.36 39.70
N LEU A 660 -0.62 -17.21 38.81
CA LEU A 660 -1.84 -17.10 38.03
C LEU A 660 -2.99 -17.97 38.57
N TYR A 661 -2.71 -18.97 39.40
CA TYR A 661 -3.76 -19.78 40.00
C TYR A 661 -4.71 -18.91 40.85
N ASP A 662 -6.00 -19.01 40.56
CA ASP A 662 -7.04 -18.33 41.32
C ASP A 662 -6.94 -18.76 42.78
N SER A 663 -6.95 -17.79 43.73
CA SER A 663 -6.81 -18.01 45.16
C SER A 663 -7.89 -18.94 45.76
N GLN A 664 -9.06 -19.01 45.14
CA GLN A 664 -10.12 -19.96 45.51
C GLN A 664 -9.79 -21.42 45.15
N TRP A 665 -8.87 -21.65 44.22
CA TRP A 665 -8.46 -23.00 43.77
C TRP A 665 -7.37 -23.61 44.66
N LYS A 666 -6.49 -22.78 45.24
CA LYS A 666 -5.42 -23.25 46.15
C LYS A 666 -5.94 -23.94 47.42
N VAL A 667 -7.23 -23.75 47.74
CA VAL A 667 -7.86 -24.36 48.94
C VAL A 667 -8.38 -25.79 48.69
N ASN A 668 -8.65 -26.17 47.44
CA ASN A 668 -9.25 -27.49 47.11
C ASN A 668 -8.27 -28.52 46.56
N SER A 669 -7.00 -28.18 46.33
CA SER A 669 -5.94 -29.09 45.81
C SER A 669 -4.93 -29.50 46.89
N ARG A 670 -5.29 -29.44 48.18
CA ARG A 670 -4.52 -29.99 49.30
C ARG A 670 -5.19 -31.23 49.86
#